data_223593c62039badc1f45f6c53ee3219e
#
_entry.id   223593c62039badc1f45f6c53ee3219e
#
_cell.length_a   1.000
_cell.length_b   1.000
_cell.length_c   1.000
_cell.angle_alpha   90.00
_cell.angle_beta   90.00
_cell.angle_gamma   90.00
#
_symmetry.space_group_name_H-M   'P 1'
#
loop_
_entity.id
_entity.type
_entity.pdbx_description
1 polymer ?
#
loop_
_entity_poly.entity_id
_entity_poly.type
_entity_poly.pdbx_seq_one_letter_code
_entity_poly.pdbx_strand_id
1 'polypeptide(L)'
;MQIKVNDNEFQLFVGGKRILEHSKERPMIYVGVGQEDVDMYRGNFKITDYVTERFPLKLTDVIQTADTVRLCFESYIIAKIKCDENLCTIDFEQKDDRINRFWFRVAADKEEKCYGCGEQMSYFNLRGRNFPIWTSEPGVGRDKTTYVTWRSDVENKAGGDYYNTNYPQPTFVSTNKYYLHVDSTAYADFDFRNDSFHELQIWEVPKQIRIECADTYLKLLERLTAYFGRQPKLPDWVYNGLIIGVQGGNERSFGLLDKTLDKNIKVAGIWCQDWCGKRVTSFGKRLQWDWKYHKEMYPDLPKKIKEVNAKGIKFLGYVNPYLVNDGELYKEGKEKGYFATKADGSDYLVDFGEFYCGVVDLTNPEAFEWFKDIIKEYTLGIGIDGWMADFGEYLPTDDICLYSGKSPMIEHNHWPVLWAKCNYEAVKESGKLGDVVYFMRAGGAGSQKYCTLLWAGDQSVDFTIHDGLASVICGALSAGMMGCGLTHSDIGGYTSLFDNTRTKELFLRWAEMAMFTPFMRTHEGNRPDTNFQYYDDEDTMERLARLVDVYTMLAPYTKTLVEENADSGHPVQRPLFMHYEYDEKAYDIQYEYLFGRDMLIAPVYEQDKHEWDVYLPQDEWVHLWTGEEYHGGEITVSAELGYTPAFYRKNSGFANIFEEIREKYGVK
;
A
#
# COMPACT_ATOMS: atom_id res chain seq x y z
N MET A 1 7.97 12.05 -27.68
CA MET A 1 8.48 13.22 -26.93
C MET A 1 9.26 14.17 -27.85
N GLN A 2 9.37 15.45 -27.50
CA GLN A 2 10.12 16.43 -28.29
C GLN A 2 11.05 17.24 -27.38
N ILE A 3 12.35 17.29 -27.73
CA ILE A 3 13.35 18.13 -27.05
C ILE A 3 13.61 19.38 -27.89
N LYS A 4 13.70 20.54 -27.22
CA LYS A 4 14.21 21.79 -27.78
C LYS A 4 15.38 22.26 -26.95
N VAL A 5 16.48 22.62 -27.59
CA VAL A 5 17.71 23.07 -26.95
C VAL A 5 18.21 24.34 -27.68
N ASN A 6 18.51 25.35 -26.90
CA ASN A 6 19.28 26.54 -27.31
C ASN A 6 20.52 26.64 -26.39
N ASP A 7 21.42 27.60 -26.60
CA ASP A 7 22.71 27.71 -25.94
C ASP A 7 22.65 27.57 -24.40
N ASN A 8 21.64 28.15 -23.75
CA ASN A 8 21.47 28.15 -22.28
C ASN A 8 20.06 27.74 -21.86
N GLU A 9 19.27 27.12 -22.76
CA GLU A 9 17.89 26.74 -22.49
C GLU A 9 17.64 25.31 -22.93
N PHE A 10 16.82 24.63 -22.14
CA PHE A 10 16.36 23.27 -22.42
C PHE A 10 14.86 23.14 -22.17
N GLN A 11 14.16 22.45 -23.04
CA GLN A 11 12.74 22.15 -22.90
C GLN A 11 12.45 20.71 -23.37
N LEU A 12 11.63 20.00 -22.61
CA LEU A 12 11.05 18.70 -22.97
C LEU A 12 9.52 18.83 -23.07
N PHE A 13 8.97 18.30 -24.16
CA PHE A 13 7.53 18.27 -24.41
C PHE A 13 7.03 16.83 -24.52
N VAL A 14 5.87 16.56 -23.92
CA VAL A 14 5.09 15.32 -24.02
C VAL A 14 3.70 15.66 -24.53
N GLY A 15 3.24 15.05 -25.64
CA GLY A 15 1.92 15.35 -26.20
C GLY A 15 1.70 16.83 -26.56
N GLY A 16 2.78 17.57 -26.85
CA GLY A 16 2.73 19.02 -27.11
C GLY A 16 2.75 19.90 -25.85
N LYS A 17 2.61 19.35 -24.65
CA LYS A 17 2.73 20.06 -23.37
C LYS A 17 4.19 20.06 -22.89
N ARG A 18 4.63 21.21 -22.37
CA ARG A 18 5.98 21.36 -21.79
C ARG A 18 5.99 20.74 -20.39
N ILE A 19 6.86 19.75 -20.21
CA ILE A 19 7.03 19.01 -18.94
C ILE A 19 8.29 19.45 -18.19
N LEU A 20 9.38 19.71 -18.92
CA LEU A 20 10.60 20.26 -18.33
C LEU A 20 10.99 21.55 -19.03
N GLU A 21 11.53 22.47 -18.27
CA GLU A 21 12.16 23.68 -18.80
C GLU A 21 13.33 24.09 -17.94
N HIS A 22 14.39 24.57 -18.59
CA HIS A 22 15.48 25.26 -17.94
C HIS A 22 15.78 26.55 -18.68
N SER A 23 15.82 27.66 -17.97
CA SER A 23 16.32 28.94 -18.41
C SER A 23 16.94 29.68 -17.22
N LYS A 24 17.56 30.84 -17.47
CA LYS A 24 18.08 31.69 -16.41
C LYS A 24 17.01 32.14 -15.42
N GLU A 25 15.81 32.42 -15.91
CA GLU A 25 14.65 32.89 -15.12
C GLU A 25 13.91 31.72 -14.45
N ARG A 26 14.03 30.51 -15.01
CA ARG A 26 13.36 29.30 -14.54
C ARG A 26 14.35 28.15 -14.45
N PRO A 27 15.22 28.15 -13.43
CA PRO A 27 16.16 27.06 -13.22
C PRO A 27 15.42 25.75 -12.92
N MET A 28 15.78 24.68 -13.64
CA MET A 28 15.22 23.33 -13.44
C MET A 28 15.84 22.64 -12.22
N ILE A 29 17.13 22.91 -11.97
CA ILE A 29 17.91 22.23 -10.91
C ILE A 29 18.41 23.25 -9.90
N TYR A 30 18.17 22.93 -8.64
CA TYR A 30 18.83 23.56 -7.49
C TYR A 30 19.61 22.49 -6.74
N VAL A 31 20.71 22.89 -6.14
CA VAL A 31 21.49 22.02 -5.25
C VAL A 31 21.81 22.75 -3.95
N GLY A 32 22.22 22.00 -2.97
CA GLY A 32 22.54 22.57 -1.67
C GLY A 32 23.15 21.59 -0.70
N VAL A 33 23.32 22.10 0.52
CA VAL A 33 23.82 21.36 1.67
C VAL A 33 22.81 21.48 2.80
N GLY A 34 22.49 20.36 3.41
CA GLY A 34 21.61 20.30 4.56
C GLY A 34 22.05 19.24 5.55
N GLN A 35 21.51 19.35 6.75
CA GLN A 35 21.65 18.36 7.81
C GLN A 35 20.26 18.02 8.36
N GLU A 36 20.00 16.75 8.47
CA GLU A 36 18.75 16.23 9.04
C GLU A 36 18.83 16.08 10.56
N ASP A 37 17.68 16.25 11.20
CA ASP A 37 17.39 15.83 12.56
C ASP A 37 16.18 14.91 12.53
N VAL A 38 16.35 13.68 13.00
CA VAL A 38 15.32 12.64 12.93
C VAL A 38 15.01 12.15 14.35
N ASP A 39 13.78 12.44 14.82
CA ASP A 39 13.24 11.87 16.05
C ASP A 39 12.31 10.71 15.67
N MET A 40 12.73 9.48 15.93
CA MET A 40 11.97 8.26 15.67
C MET A 40 11.37 7.69 16.95
N TYR A 41 10.12 7.32 16.89
CA TYR A 41 9.45 6.54 17.93
C TYR A 41 8.56 5.45 17.32
N ARG A 42 9.01 4.20 17.40
CA ARG A 42 8.25 3.01 16.96
C ARG A 42 7.64 3.16 15.56
N GLY A 43 8.47 3.52 14.57
CA GLY A 43 8.05 3.68 13.19
C GLY A 43 7.36 5.01 12.88
N ASN A 44 7.14 5.87 13.88
CA ASN A 44 6.74 7.26 13.66
C ASN A 44 7.98 8.14 13.61
N PHE A 45 8.05 9.05 12.66
CA PHE A 45 9.21 9.89 12.40
C PHE A 45 8.82 11.36 12.42
N LYS A 46 9.58 12.16 13.15
CA LYS A 46 9.59 13.60 13.01
C LYS A 46 10.91 13.99 12.38
N ILE A 47 10.87 14.45 11.15
CA ILE A 47 12.05 14.77 10.34
C ILE A 47 12.11 16.28 10.15
N THR A 48 13.28 16.86 10.45
CA THR A 48 13.57 18.28 10.24
C THR A 48 14.80 18.40 9.34
N ASP A 49 14.70 19.19 8.27
CA ASP A 49 15.82 19.48 7.36
C ASP A 49 16.37 20.88 7.60
N TYR A 50 17.60 20.98 8.02
CA TYR A 50 18.34 22.23 8.21
C TYR A 50 19.17 22.53 6.96
N VAL A 51 18.54 23.11 5.93
CA VAL A 51 19.21 23.51 4.70
C VAL A 51 20.05 24.75 4.97
N THR A 52 21.38 24.63 4.85
CA THR A 52 22.34 25.72 5.06
C THR A 52 22.67 26.44 3.77
N GLU A 53 22.66 25.75 2.64
CA GLU A 53 22.89 26.30 1.30
C GLU A 53 21.86 25.77 0.32
N ARG A 54 21.30 26.68 -0.50
CA ARG A 54 20.46 26.33 -1.63
C ARG A 54 20.63 27.36 -2.74
N PHE A 55 21.02 26.92 -3.93
CA PHE A 55 21.21 27.83 -5.07
C PHE A 55 20.83 27.15 -6.39
N PRO A 56 20.33 27.95 -7.38
CA PRO A 56 20.03 27.44 -8.71
C PRO A 56 21.31 27.18 -9.48
N LEU A 57 21.31 26.14 -10.31
CA LEU A 57 22.41 25.87 -11.23
C LEU A 57 22.17 26.54 -12.60
N LYS A 58 23.23 27.06 -13.19
CA LYS A 58 23.20 27.60 -14.56
C LYS A 58 23.66 26.54 -15.55
N LEU A 59 22.99 26.47 -16.68
CA LEU A 59 23.42 25.67 -17.80
C LEU A 59 24.60 26.37 -18.48
N THR A 60 25.77 25.72 -18.52
CA THR A 60 27.01 26.28 -19.02
C THR A 60 27.44 25.68 -20.35
N ASP A 61 27.04 24.47 -20.64
CA ASP A 61 27.36 23.80 -21.90
C ASP A 61 26.28 22.78 -22.28
N VAL A 62 26.03 22.64 -23.57
CA VAL A 62 25.08 21.69 -24.14
C VAL A 62 25.73 20.94 -25.29
N ILE A 63 25.87 19.64 -25.14
CA ILE A 63 26.42 18.76 -26.15
C ILE A 63 25.32 17.84 -26.66
N GLN A 64 24.92 18.02 -27.90
CA GLN A 64 23.89 17.20 -28.56
C GLN A 64 24.55 16.22 -29.54
N THR A 65 24.17 14.95 -29.43
CA THR A 65 24.47 13.90 -30.40
C THR A 65 23.20 13.39 -31.05
N ALA A 66 23.27 12.40 -31.93
CA ALA A 66 22.09 11.81 -32.55
C ALA A 66 21.09 11.23 -31.50
N ASP A 67 21.59 10.64 -30.42
CA ASP A 67 20.79 9.86 -29.47
C ASP A 67 20.74 10.45 -28.05
N THR A 68 21.56 11.47 -27.74
CA THR A 68 21.67 12.01 -26.40
C THR A 68 21.85 13.51 -26.37
N VAL A 69 21.34 14.15 -25.32
CA VAL A 69 21.64 15.54 -24.95
C VAL A 69 22.34 15.51 -23.60
N ARG A 70 23.54 16.10 -23.55
CA ARG A 70 24.30 16.29 -22.31
C ARG A 70 24.23 17.75 -21.91
N LEU A 71 23.70 18.02 -20.74
CA LEU A 71 23.59 19.33 -20.14
C LEU A 71 24.63 19.44 -19.00
N CYS A 72 25.52 20.43 -19.08
CA CYS A 72 26.50 20.69 -18.02
C CYS A 72 26.01 21.88 -17.19
N PHE A 73 25.72 21.61 -15.92
CA PHE A 73 25.27 22.60 -14.94
C PHE A 73 26.46 23.03 -14.07
N GLU A 74 27.17 24.05 -14.53
CA GLU A 74 28.38 24.57 -13.88
C GLU A 74 29.37 23.42 -13.59
N SER A 75 30.05 23.44 -12.44
CA SER A 75 30.96 22.36 -11.98
C SER A 75 30.27 21.35 -11.06
N TYR A 76 28.92 21.36 -10.95
CA TYR A 76 28.22 20.60 -9.93
C TYR A 76 27.56 19.33 -10.47
N ILE A 77 26.81 19.45 -11.58
CA ILE A 77 25.97 18.37 -12.12
C ILE A 77 26.14 18.27 -13.63
N ILE A 78 26.23 17.05 -14.11
CA ILE A 78 26.02 16.73 -15.52
C ILE A 78 24.76 15.90 -15.65
N ALA A 79 23.80 16.34 -16.48
CA ALA A 79 22.61 15.58 -16.80
C ALA A 79 22.72 15.04 -18.25
N LYS A 80 22.59 13.73 -18.39
CA LYS A 80 22.61 13.04 -19.68
C LYS A 80 21.20 12.56 -19.99
N ILE A 81 20.61 13.14 -21.02
CA ILE A 81 19.24 12.94 -21.42
C ILE A 81 19.17 12.03 -22.64
N LYS A 82 18.36 10.98 -22.53
CA LYS A 82 18.00 10.08 -23.60
C LYS A 82 16.48 10.07 -23.75
N CYS A 83 15.96 10.35 -24.95
CA CYS A 83 14.53 10.29 -25.21
C CYS A 83 14.25 9.52 -26.49
N ASP A 84 13.24 8.68 -26.44
CA ASP A 84 12.55 8.15 -27.62
C ASP A 84 11.13 8.75 -27.74
N GLU A 85 10.26 8.08 -28.47
CA GLU A 85 8.87 8.55 -28.69
C GLU A 85 8.07 8.69 -27.38
N ASN A 86 8.26 7.79 -26.42
CA ASN A 86 7.44 7.66 -25.23
C ASN A 86 8.20 7.72 -23.90
N LEU A 87 9.50 7.53 -23.92
CA LEU A 87 10.35 7.45 -22.76
C LEU A 87 11.47 8.49 -22.82
N CYS A 88 11.67 9.21 -21.73
CA CYS A 88 12.82 10.04 -21.48
C CYS A 88 13.49 9.63 -20.16
N THR A 89 14.80 9.41 -20.21
CA THR A 89 15.63 9.19 -19.01
C THR A 89 16.65 10.30 -18.87
N ILE A 90 16.88 10.71 -17.65
CA ILE A 90 17.87 11.74 -17.27
C ILE A 90 18.79 11.13 -16.25
N ASP A 91 19.99 10.73 -16.66
CA ASP A 91 21.04 10.23 -15.77
C ASP A 91 21.83 11.40 -15.23
N PHE A 92 22.12 11.42 -13.93
CA PHE A 92 22.88 12.48 -13.27
C PHE A 92 24.26 12.00 -12.86
N GLU A 93 25.23 12.86 -13.06
CA GLU A 93 26.61 12.71 -12.57
C GLU A 93 26.93 13.88 -11.65
N GLN A 94 27.08 13.61 -10.36
CA GLN A 94 27.50 14.59 -9.36
C GLN A 94 29.01 14.83 -9.47
N LYS A 95 29.44 16.09 -9.37
CA LYS A 95 30.83 16.54 -9.47
C LYS A 95 31.37 17.15 -8.17
N ASP A 96 30.49 17.49 -7.24
CA ASP A 96 30.87 18.04 -5.93
C ASP A 96 30.20 17.21 -4.82
N ASP A 97 31.01 16.45 -4.09
CA ASP A 97 30.57 15.52 -3.05
C ASP A 97 29.95 16.22 -1.82
N ARG A 98 30.08 17.55 -1.69
CA ARG A 98 29.46 18.33 -0.61
C ARG A 98 27.96 18.47 -0.79
N ILE A 99 27.46 18.33 -2.03
CA ILE A 99 26.03 18.43 -2.35
C ILE A 99 25.32 17.19 -1.83
N ASN A 100 24.40 17.40 -0.90
CA ASN A 100 23.55 16.34 -0.34
C ASN A 100 22.06 16.71 -0.34
N ARG A 101 21.69 17.79 -1.03
CA ARG A 101 20.30 18.20 -1.31
C ARG A 101 20.20 18.57 -2.77
N PHE A 102 19.16 18.04 -3.42
CA PHE A 102 18.87 18.23 -4.84
C PHE A 102 17.39 18.56 -5.01
N TRP A 103 17.08 19.60 -5.75
CA TRP A 103 15.71 19.97 -6.11
C TRP A 103 15.58 19.97 -7.61
N PHE A 104 14.56 19.28 -8.08
CA PHE A 104 14.23 19.19 -9.50
C PHE A 104 12.83 19.75 -9.75
N ARG A 105 12.70 20.68 -10.68
CA ARG A 105 11.43 21.28 -11.03
C ARG A 105 10.86 20.71 -12.32
N VAL A 106 9.60 20.29 -12.24
CA VAL A 106 8.79 19.82 -13.35
C VAL A 106 7.76 20.89 -13.66
N ALA A 107 7.63 21.30 -14.91
CA ALA A 107 6.63 22.30 -15.29
C ALA A 107 5.22 21.76 -15.04
N ALA A 108 4.36 22.60 -14.52
CA ALA A 108 2.96 22.29 -14.25
C ALA A 108 2.03 23.34 -14.85
N ASP A 109 0.75 22.99 -14.98
CA ASP A 109 -0.30 23.97 -15.19
C ASP A 109 -1.34 23.86 -14.06
N LYS A 110 -2.15 24.92 -13.91
CA LYS A 110 -3.07 25.05 -12.79
C LYS A 110 -4.13 23.94 -12.75
N GLU A 111 -4.58 23.48 -13.89
CA GLU A 111 -5.64 22.48 -14.03
C GLU A 111 -5.10 21.04 -14.00
N GLU A 112 -3.77 20.88 -14.03
CA GLU A 112 -3.14 19.56 -13.90
C GLU A 112 -3.43 18.95 -12.56
N LYS A 113 -3.81 17.66 -12.55
CA LYS A 113 -3.93 16.83 -11.35
C LYS A 113 -2.83 15.79 -11.37
N CYS A 114 -2.38 15.41 -10.16
CA CYS A 114 -1.33 14.41 -9.95
C CYS A 114 -1.80 13.36 -8.97
N TYR A 115 -1.42 12.11 -9.21
CA TYR A 115 -1.79 10.95 -8.41
C TYR A 115 -0.56 10.10 -8.11
N GLY A 116 -0.54 9.37 -6.99
CA GLY A 116 0.55 8.48 -6.65
C GLY A 116 1.33 8.87 -5.40
N CYS A 117 2.66 8.95 -5.47
CA CYS A 117 3.56 9.04 -4.32
C CYS A 117 3.43 7.83 -3.37
N GLY A 118 3.02 6.67 -3.88
CA GLY A 118 2.78 5.47 -3.09
C GLY A 118 1.30 5.28 -2.74
N GLU A 119 1.02 4.61 -1.61
CA GLU A 119 -0.31 4.42 -1.06
C GLU A 119 -0.69 5.62 -0.19
N GLN A 120 -1.34 6.62 -0.76
CA GLN A 120 -1.81 7.81 -0.06
C GLN A 120 -3.25 7.62 0.43
N MET A 121 -3.46 7.72 1.75
CA MET A 121 -4.73 7.38 2.40
C MET A 121 -5.70 8.54 2.49
N SER A 122 -5.21 9.79 2.46
CA SER A 122 -6.01 10.99 2.74
C SER A 122 -6.45 11.74 1.50
N TYR A 123 -5.59 11.82 0.50
CA TYR A 123 -5.83 12.60 -0.72
C TYR A 123 -5.38 11.84 -1.95
N PHE A 124 -6.32 11.56 -2.84
CA PHE A 124 -6.03 10.89 -4.09
C PHE A 124 -5.36 11.85 -5.09
N ASN A 125 -5.92 13.07 -5.26
CA ASN A 125 -5.27 14.13 -6.02
C ASN A 125 -4.24 14.86 -5.12
N LEU A 126 -2.98 14.86 -5.52
CA LEU A 126 -1.86 15.39 -4.74
C LEU A 126 -1.73 16.92 -4.83
N ARG A 127 -2.42 17.60 -5.76
CA ARG A 127 -2.28 19.04 -5.98
C ARG A 127 -2.64 19.86 -4.74
N GLY A 128 -1.90 20.93 -4.53
CA GLY A 128 -2.07 21.85 -3.39
C GLY A 128 -1.38 21.41 -2.10
N ARG A 129 -0.62 20.29 -2.14
CA ARG A 129 0.04 19.70 -0.96
C ARG A 129 1.46 19.25 -1.29
N ASN A 130 2.23 18.90 -0.27
CA ASN A 130 3.50 18.20 -0.42
C ASN A 130 3.42 16.82 0.22
N PHE A 131 4.21 15.89 -0.31
CA PHE A 131 4.22 14.50 0.11
C PHE A 131 5.66 14.04 0.35
N PRO A 132 6.08 13.93 1.63
CA PRO A 132 7.32 13.28 1.99
C PRO A 132 7.32 11.82 1.52
N ILE A 133 8.40 11.43 0.88
CA ILE A 133 8.65 10.06 0.43
C ILE A 133 9.51 9.38 1.49
N TRP A 134 8.84 8.85 2.50
CA TRP A 134 9.45 8.20 3.64
C TRP A 134 8.52 7.15 4.22
N THR A 135 8.97 5.90 4.27
CA THR A 135 8.13 4.84 4.84
C THR A 135 8.03 5.01 6.36
N SER A 136 6.83 4.95 6.88
CA SER A 136 6.56 5.15 8.30
C SER A 136 5.25 4.48 8.71
N GLU A 137 5.02 4.33 10.02
CA GLU A 137 3.66 4.17 10.50
C GLU A 137 2.80 5.33 9.99
N PRO A 138 1.58 5.06 9.48
CA PRO A 138 0.69 6.14 9.07
C PRO A 138 0.26 7.03 10.22
N GLY A 139 0.38 6.53 11.45
CA GLY A 139 0.00 7.21 12.66
C GLY A 139 -1.51 7.31 12.86
N VAL A 140 -1.91 7.80 14.02
CA VAL A 140 -3.29 7.86 14.47
C VAL A 140 -3.97 9.14 13.98
N GLY A 141 -5.19 9.01 13.44
CA GLY A 141 -6.08 10.11 13.06
C GLY A 141 -5.70 10.83 11.77
N ARG A 142 -4.44 10.97 11.46
CA ARG A 142 -3.88 11.55 10.22
C ARG A 142 -4.41 12.96 9.87
N ASP A 143 -4.95 13.63 10.87
CA ASP A 143 -5.43 15.02 10.77
C ASP A 143 -4.98 15.79 12.01
N LYS A 144 -3.95 16.63 11.85
CA LYS A 144 -3.34 17.44 12.93
C LYS A 144 -4.30 18.44 13.57
N THR A 145 -5.49 18.64 13.02
CA THR A 145 -6.53 19.51 13.60
C THR A 145 -7.43 18.77 14.59
N THR A 146 -7.38 17.45 14.65
CA THR A 146 -8.24 16.62 15.50
C THR A 146 -7.63 16.37 16.88
N TYR A 147 -8.51 16.22 17.89
CA TYR A 147 -8.11 15.90 19.25
C TYR A 147 -7.42 14.54 19.36
N VAL A 148 -7.89 13.54 18.62
CA VAL A 148 -7.32 12.18 18.65
C VAL A 148 -5.87 12.16 18.16
N THR A 149 -5.58 12.90 17.08
CA THR A 149 -4.21 13.04 16.56
C THR A 149 -3.32 13.79 17.54
N TRP A 150 -3.80 14.94 18.04
CA TRP A 150 -3.05 15.72 19.02
C TRP A 150 -2.74 14.92 20.29
N ARG A 151 -3.71 14.19 20.82
CA ARG A 151 -3.52 13.36 22.00
C ARG A 151 -2.50 12.24 21.76
N SER A 152 -2.57 11.61 20.61
CA SER A 152 -1.61 10.56 20.22
C SER A 152 -0.19 11.10 20.04
N ASP A 153 -0.04 12.32 19.53
CA ASP A 153 1.26 13.00 19.45
C ASP A 153 1.83 13.29 20.84
N VAL A 154 1.03 13.82 21.75
CA VAL A 154 1.48 14.24 23.09
C VAL A 154 1.81 13.04 23.97
N GLU A 155 0.97 12.00 23.94
CA GLU A 155 1.14 10.84 24.82
C GLU A 155 2.17 9.85 24.27
N ASN A 156 2.28 9.67 22.94
CA ASN A 156 3.01 8.57 22.33
C ASN A 156 3.83 8.94 21.09
N LYS A 157 3.92 10.22 20.70
CA LYS A 157 4.56 10.65 19.43
C LYS A 157 4.02 9.89 18.20
N ALA A 158 2.76 9.50 18.21
CA ALA A 158 2.15 8.58 17.26
C ALA A 158 0.98 9.16 16.48
N GLY A 159 0.71 10.46 16.58
CA GLY A 159 -0.27 11.13 15.74
C GLY A 159 0.22 11.24 14.29
N GLY A 160 -0.62 10.81 13.34
CA GLY A 160 -0.29 10.87 11.92
C GLY A 160 -0.49 12.24 11.28
N ASP A 161 -0.02 12.39 10.06
CA ASP A 161 -0.37 13.47 9.15
C ASP A 161 -0.88 12.88 7.83
N TYR A 162 -1.55 13.68 7.00
CA TYR A 162 -2.20 13.23 5.77
C TYR A 162 -1.27 12.49 4.80
N TYR A 163 0.03 12.71 4.87
CA TYR A 163 1.04 12.13 3.99
C TYR A 163 1.73 10.89 4.55
N ASN A 164 1.54 10.56 5.85
CA ASN A 164 2.19 9.39 6.42
C ASN A 164 1.66 8.09 5.80
N THR A 165 2.55 7.23 5.38
CA THR A 165 2.23 5.98 4.70
C THR A 165 3.28 4.90 4.92
N ASN A 166 2.85 3.64 4.95
CA ASN A 166 3.75 2.49 4.96
C ASN A 166 4.39 2.26 3.58
N TYR A 167 3.76 2.75 2.51
CA TYR A 167 4.22 2.51 1.15
C TYR A 167 4.38 3.81 0.36
N PRO A 168 5.43 4.60 0.61
CA PRO A 168 5.80 5.72 -0.23
C PRO A 168 6.50 5.23 -1.50
N GLN A 169 6.32 5.96 -2.60
CA GLN A 169 7.04 5.71 -3.85
C GLN A 169 7.37 7.04 -4.53
N PRO A 170 8.63 7.31 -4.90
CA PRO A 170 9.03 8.57 -5.55
C PRO A 170 8.58 8.62 -7.02
N THR A 171 7.28 8.46 -7.22
CA THR A 171 6.64 8.36 -8.52
C THR A 171 5.27 9.04 -8.48
N PHE A 172 4.96 9.86 -9.49
CA PHE A 172 3.61 10.38 -9.67
C PHE A 172 3.14 10.23 -11.12
N VAL A 173 1.84 10.17 -11.29
CA VAL A 173 1.13 10.15 -12.58
C VAL A 173 0.40 11.47 -12.77
N SER A 174 0.58 12.12 -13.91
CA SER A 174 -0.05 13.38 -14.28
C SER A 174 -1.25 13.18 -15.20
N THR A 175 -2.24 14.10 -15.11
CA THR A 175 -3.33 14.19 -16.10
C THR A 175 -2.84 14.55 -17.51
N ASN A 176 -1.59 14.94 -17.67
CA ASN A 176 -0.91 15.05 -18.95
C ASN A 176 -0.45 13.71 -19.53
N LYS A 177 -0.90 12.58 -18.94
CA LYS A 177 -0.65 11.20 -19.36
C LYS A 177 0.82 10.84 -19.45
N TYR A 178 1.57 11.23 -18.43
CA TYR A 178 2.92 10.74 -18.16
C TYR A 178 3.04 10.33 -16.68
N TYR A 179 3.98 9.45 -16.39
CA TYR A 179 4.49 9.30 -15.04
C TYR A 179 5.92 9.82 -14.97
N LEU A 180 6.31 10.32 -13.81
CA LEU A 180 7.68 10.64 -13.46
C LEU A 180 8.10 9.81 -12.26
N HIS A 181 9.26 9.19 -12.35
CA HIS A 181 9.90 8.43 -11.27
C HIS A 181 11.31 8.94 -11.02
N VAL A 182 11.67 9.08 -9.73
CA VAL A 182 13.02 9.40 -9.26
C VAL A 182 13.68 8.13 -8.75
N ASP A 183 14.77 7.69 -9.36
CA ASP A 183 15.53 6.52 -8.91
C ASP A 183 16.45 6.90 -7.74
N SER A 184 15.86 6.93 -6.55
CA SER A 184 16.51 7.17 -5.26
C SER A 184 15.71 6.49 -4.15
N THR A 185 16.40 6.02 -3.12
CA THR A 185 15.81 5.51 -1.88
C THR A 185 16.03 6.45 -0.69
N ALA A 186 16.73 7.58 -0.91
CA ALA A 186 16.85 8.63 0.08
C ALA A 186 15.51 9.27 0.42
N TYR A 187 15.44 9.97 1.54
CA TYR A 187 14.30 10.85 1.83
C TYR A 187 14.07 11.82 0.66
N ALA A 188 12.82 12.01 0.30
CA ALA A 188 12.41 13.03 -0.66
C ALA A 188 11.13 13.73 -0.19
N ASP A 189 10.85 14.92 -0.74
CA ASP A 189 9.59 15.65 -0.55
C ASP A 189 9.12 16.17 -1.91
N PHE A 190 7.96 15.72 -2.35
CA PHE A 190 7.35 16.11 -3.62
C PHE A 190 6.29 17.18 -3.37
N ASP A 191 6.57 18.41 -3.76
CA ASP A 191 5.73 19.58 -3.54
C ASP A 191 4.90 19.94 -4.79
N PHE A 192 3.58 19.75 -4.69
CA PHE A 192 2.60 20.04 -5.74
C PHE A 192 1.78 21.32 -5.48
N ARG A 193 2.23 22.21 -4.59
CA ARG A 193 1.49 23.42 -4.19
C ARG A 193 1.59 24.56 -5.20
N ASN A 194 2.63 24.60 -6.03
CA ASN A 194 2.82 25.70 -6.97
C ASN A 194 2.03 25.45 -8.27
N ASP A 195 1.36 26.47 -8.80
CA ASP A 195 0.55 26.37 -10.02
C ASP A 195 1.36 26.16 -11.30
N SER A 196 2.64 26.54 -11.31
CA SER A 196 3.49 26.56 -12.52
C SER A 196 4.60 25.50 -12.54
N PHE A 197 4.88 24.86 -11.42
CA PHE A 197 5.84 23.77 -11.33
C PHE A 197 5.58 22.86 -10.12
N HIS A 198 5.99 21.62 -10.22
CA HIS A 198 6.19 20.71 -9.09
C HIS A 198 7.66 20.75 -8.69
N GLU A 199 7.96 20.79 -7.40
CA GLU A 199 9.32 20.77 -6.90
C GLU A 199 9.59 19.46 -6.16
N LEU A 200 10.55 18.68 -6.64
CA LEU A 200 10.96 17.41 -6.07
C LEU A 200 12.28 17.63 -5.33
N GLN A 201 12.24 17.62 -4.00
CA GLN A 201 13.44 17.63 -3.16
C GLN A 201 13.89 16.20 -2.89
N ILE A 202 15.17 15.91 -3.04
CA ILE A 202 15.78 14.59 -2.77
C ILE A 202 17.06 14.83 -1.95
N TRP A 203 17.30 13.99 -0.94
CA TRP A 203 18.47 14.11 -0.06
C TRP A 203 19.70 13.37 -0.59
N GLU A 204 19.83 13.34 -1.87
CA GLU A 204 20.99 12.98 -2.65
C GLU A 204 20.79 13.46 -4.09
N VAL A 205 21.83 13.43 -4.90
CA VAL A 205 21.64 13.55 -6.36
C VAL A 205 21.16 12.18 -6.86
N PRO A 206 19.93 12.08 -7.41
CA PRO A 206 19.39 10.80 -7.82
C PRO A 206 20.19 10.20 -8.98
N LYS A 207 20.18 8.88 -9.10
CA LYS A 207 20.85 8.21 -10.22
C LYS A 207 20.23 8.57 -11.54
N GLN A 208 18.89 8.55 -11.58
CA GLN A 208 18.12 8.79 -12.79
C GLN A 208 16.76 9.40 -12.45
N ILE A 209 16.23 10.23 -13.34
CA ILE A 209 14.82 10.55 -13.43
C ILE A 209 14.27 9.92 -14.71
N ARG A 210 13.15 9.20 -14.58
CA ARG A 210 12.44 8.56 -15.68
C ARG A 210 11.11 9.24 -15.91
N ILE A 211 10.81 9.62 -17.14
CA ILE A 211 9.51 10.16 -17.58
C ILE A 211 9.02 9.28 -18.73
N GLU A 212 7.84 8.71 -18.59
CA GLU A 212 7.25 7.89 -19.64
C GLU A 212 5.79 8.27 -19.83
N CYS A 213 5.33 8.31 -21.09
CA CYS A 213 3.99 8.75 -21.46
C CYS A 213 3.24 7.69 -22.28
N ALA A 214 1.92 7.81 -22.33
CA ALA A 214 1.05 6.98 -23.17
C ALA A 214 -0.20 7.74 -23.60
N ASP A 215 -0.96 7.20 -24.56
CA ASP A 215 -2.20 7.83 -25.05
C ASP A 215 -3.37 7.66 -24.08
N THR A 216 -3.35 6.57 -23.25
CA THR A 216 -4.38 6.26 -22.26
C THR A 216 -3.76 5.92 -20.90
N TYR A 217 -4.55 6.05 -19.80
CA TYR A 217 -4.06 5.67 -18.46
C TYR A 217 -3.79 4.17 -18.32
N LEU A 218 -4.62 3.32 -18.93
CA LEU A 218 -4.38 1.88 -18.94
C LEU A 218 -3.03 1.57 -19.58
N LYS A 219 -2.74 2.16 -20.72
CA LYS A 219 -1.45 1.99 -21.40
C LYS A 219 -0.27 2.57 -20.61
N LEU A 220 -0.51 3.68 -19.90
CA LEU A 220 0.50 4.27 -19.01
C LEU A 220 0.83 3.34 -17.85
N LEU A 221 -0.17 2.72 -17.23
CA LEU A 221 0.03 1.74 -16.15
C LEU A 221 0.68 0.45 -16.66
N GLU A 222 0.35 -0.03 -17.86
CA GLU A 222 1.09 -1.15 -18.47
C GLU A 222 2.60 -0.87 -18.54
N ARG A 223 3.00 0.35 -18.92
CA ARG A 223 4.40 0.78 -18.99
C ARG A 223 5.02 0.92 -17.62
N LEU A 224 4.33 1.59 -16.71
CA LEU A 224 4.78 1.75 -15.32
C LEU A 224 5.02 0.39 -14.66
N THR A 225 4.08 -0.53 -14.79
CA THR A 225 4.20 -1.86 -14.18
C THR A 225 5.17 -2.78 -14.93
N ALA A 226 5.41 -2.56 -16.22
CA ALA A 226 6.49 -3.23 -16.93
C ALA A 226 7.87 -2.83 -16.40
N TYR A 227 8.02 -1.59 -15.91
CA TYR A 227 9.26 -1.10 -15.30
C TYR A 227 9.44 -1.60 -13.87
N PHE A 228 8.43 -1.45 -12.99
CA PHE A 228 8.53 -1.85 -11.57
C PHE A 228 8.32 -3.35 -11.34
N GLY A 229 7.64 -4.02 -12.25
CA GLY A 229 7.12 -5.37 -12.10
C GLY A 229 5.65 -5.36 -11.69
N ARG A 230 5.02 -6.54 -11.70
CA ARG A 230 3.59 -6.75 -11.45
C ARG A 230 3.40 -7.73 -10.32
N GLN A 231 2.33 -7.54 -9.57
CA GLN A 231 1.91 -8.49 -8.55
C GLN A 231 1.53 -9.83 -9.19
N PRO A 232 1.93 -10.97 -8.60
CA PRO A 232 1.55 -12.29 -9.11
C PRO A 232 0.05 -12.54 -8.95
N LYS A 233 -0.49 -13.48 -9.73
CA LYS A 233 -1.89 -13.92 -9.60
C LYS A 233 -2.14 -14.51 -8.21
N LEU A 234 -3.32 -14.23 -7.66
CA LEU A 234 -3.77 -14.86 -6.43
C LEU A 234 -4.23 -16.31 -6.71
N PRO A 235 -4.05 -17.24 -5.77
CA PRO A 235 -4.54 -18.61 -5.90
C PRO A 235 -6.07 -18.68 -5.86
N ASP A 236 -6.63 -19.69 -6.53
CA ASP A 236 -8.08 -19.86 -6.69
C ASP A 236 -8.84 -19.97 -5.36
N TRP A 237 -8.18 -20.46 -4.30
CA TRP A 237 -8.85 -20.64 -3.01
C TRP A 237 -9.29 -19.33 -2.35
N VAL A 238 -8.68 -18.17 -2.68
CA VAL A 238 -9.05 -16.87 -2.09
C VAL A 238 -10.48 -16.45 -2.42
N TYR A 239 -11.01 -16.92 -3.55
CA TYR A 239 -12.37 -16.60 -4.01
C TYR A 239 -13.45 -17.49 -3.40
N ASN A 240 -13.07 -18.51 -2.60
CA ASN A 240 -14.02 -19.50 -2.07
C ASN A 240 -14.78 -19.00 -0.82
N GLY A 241 -14.44 -17.84 -0.29
CA GLY A 241 -15.13 -17.29 0.88
C GLY A 241 -14.27 -16.31 1.68
N LEU A 242 -14.71 -16.06 2.89
CA LEU A 242 -14.09 -15.15 3.86
C LEU A 242 -12.83 -15.77 4.47
N ILE A 243 -11.83 -14.94 4.72
CA ILE A 243 -10.73 -15.27 5.63
C ILE A 243 -11.10 -14.74 7.02
N ILE A 244 -11.30 -15.63 7.98
CA ILE A 244 -11.61 -15.21 9.35
C ILE A 244 -10.35 -14.99 10.15
N GLY A 245 -10.17 -13.78 10.68
CA GLY A 245 -9.11 -13.44 11.62
C GLY A 245 -9.52 -13.78 13.06
N VAL A 246 -8.74 -14.60 13.74
CA VAL A 246 -9.04 -15.04 15.11
C VAL A 246 -7.77 -15.31 15.91
N GLN A 247 -7.83 -15.09 17.22
CA GLN A 247 -6.73 -15.33 18.16
C GLN A 247 -7.22 -16.13 19.35
N GLY A 248 -6.34 -16.85 20.03
CA GLY A 248 -6.64 -17.47 21.33
C GLY A 248 -6.39 -18.98 21.41
N GLY A 249 -5.61 -19.52 20.49
CA GLY A 249 -5.24 -20.93 20.50
C GLY A 249 -6.25 -21.87 19.82
N ASN A 250 -5.95 -23.15 19.80
CA ASN A 250 -6.71 -24.16 19.06
C ASN A 250 -8.22 -24.16 19.36
N GLU A 251 -8.57 -24.22 20.64
CA GLU A 251 -9.97 -24.35 21.05
C GLU A 251 -10.83 -23.20 20.55
N ARG A 252 -10.39 -21.96 20.80
CA ARG A 252 -11.13 -20.76 20.38
C ARG A 252 -11.13 -20.61 18.87
N SER A 253 -9.98 -20.76 18.23
CA SER A 253 -9.84 -20.49 16.79
C SER A 253 -10.64 -21.48 15.95
N PHE A 254 -10.50 -22.79 16.20
CA PHE A 254 -11.24 -23.78 15.43
C PHE A 254 -12.71 -23.89 15.89
N GLY A 255 -13.03 -23.59 17.15
CA GLY A 255 -14.42 -23.48 17.61
C GLY A 255 -15.17 -22.32 16.94
N LEU A 256 -14.51 -21.16 16.72
CA LEU A 256 -15.10 -20.07 15.97
C LEU A 256 -15.28 -20.43 14.48
N LEU A 257 -14.31 -21.13 13.88
CA LEU A 257 -14.45 -21.64 12.52
C LEU A 257 -15.69 -22.52 12.38
N ASP A 258 -15.89 -23.49 13.28
CA ASP A 258 -17.07 -24.37 13.24
C ASP A 258 -18.35 -23.55 13.42
N LYS A 259 -18.42 -22.61 14.40
CA LYS A 259 -19.57 -21.69 14.56
C LYS A 259 -19.88 -20.89 13.31
N THR A 260 -18.84 -20.43 12.60
CA THR A 260 -18.98 -19.63 11.37
C THR A 260 -19.54 -20.48 10.23
N LEU A 261 -19.05 -21.70 10.07
CA LEU A 261 -19.56 -22.67 9.09
C LEU A 261 -21.00 -23.09 9.35
N ASP A 262 -21.38 -23.29 10.63
CA ASP A 262 -22.75 -23.64 11.06
C ASP A 262 -23.78 -22.55 10.70
N LYS A 263 -23.33 -21.30 10.55
CA LYS A 263 -24.16 -20.17 10.08
C LYS A 263 -24.13 -19.99 8.55
N ASN A 264 -23.66 -20.99 7.81
CA ASN A 264 -23.55 -20.97 6.34
C ASN A 264 -22.69 -19.85 5.76
N ILE A 265 -21.76 -19.29 6.55
CA ILE A 265 -20.73 -18.37 6.04
C ILE A 265 -19.66 -19.21 5.35
N LYS A 266 -19.43 -18.96 4.05
CA LYS A 266 -18.37 -19.64 3.30
C LYS A 266 -17.01 -19.13 3.79
N VAL A 267 -16.12 -20.04 4.19
CA VAL A 267 -14.80 -19.73 4.72
C VAL A 267 -13.73 -20.30 3.80
N ALA A 268 -12.90 -19.43 3.24
CA ALA A 268 -11.73 -19.82 2.44
C ALA A 268 -10.50 -20.08 3.30
N GLY A 269 -10.39 -19.40 4.44
CA GLY A 269 -9.25 -19.59 5.34
C GLY A 269 -9.49 -19.06 6.75
N ILE A 270 -8.64 -19.53 7.65
CA ILE A 270 -8.54 -19.04 9.03
C ILE A 270 -7.14 -18.43 9.23
N TRP A 271 -7.10 -17.19 9.67
CA TRP A 271 -5.89 -16.46 9.96
C TRP A 271 -5.67 -16.31 11.47
N CYS A 272 -4.63 -16.97 11.99
CA CYS A 272 -4.27 -16.95 13.39
C CYS A 272 -2.93 -16.23 13.56
N GLN A 273 -2.96 -14.93 13.82
CA GLN A 273 -1.72 -14.17 14.00
C GLN A 273 -0.88 -14.59 15.20
N ASP A 274 -1.52 -15.17 16.23
CA ASP A 274 -0.87 -15.65 17.46
C ASP A 274 -0.41 -17.12 17.42
N TRP A 275 -0.26 -17.69 16.23
CA TRP A 275 0.20 -19.06 16.04
C TRP A 275 1.56 -19.35 16.70
N CYS A 276 2.43 -18.33 16.79
CA CYS A 276 3.74 -18.37 17.45
C CYS A 276 3.69 -18.05 18.96
N GLY A 277 2.49 -17.85 19.54
CA GLY A 277 2.31 -17.56 20.97
C GLY A 277 2.10 -16.09 21.29
N LYS A 278 1.82 -15.85 22.57
CA LYS A 278 1.60 -14.52 23.14
C LYS A 278 2.47 -14.29 24.37
N ARG A 279 2.85 -13.02 24.58
CA ARG A 279 3.41 -12.50 25.82
C ARG A 279 2.46 -11.48 26.45
N VAL A 280 2.53 -11.32 27.76
CA VAL A 280 1.74 -10.33 28.49
C VAL A 280 2.64 -9.15 28.82
N THR A 281 2.20 -7.95 28.47
CA THR A 281 2.83 -6.66 28.79
C THR A 281 1.84 -5.78 29.53
N SER A 282 2.24 -4.60 30.02
CA SER A 282 1.31 -3.61 30.60
C SER A 282 0.27 -3.10 29.58
N PHE A 283 0.56 -3.21 28.28
CA PHE A 283 -0.36 -2.90 27.18
C PHE A 283 -1.26 -4.07 26.78
N GLY A 284 -1.24 -5.18 27.52
CA GLY A 284 -2.02 -6.37 27.27
C GLY A 284 -1.26 -7.49 26.55
N LYS A 285 -1.98 -8.30 25.78
CA LYS A 285 -1.43 -9.46 25.07
C LYS A 285 -0.75 -9.01 23.77
N ARG A 286 0.53 -9.33 23.62
CA ARG A 286 1.34 -9.09 22.42
C ARG A 286 1.77 -10.41 21.80
N LEU A 287 2.11 -10.45 20.51
CA LEU A 287 2.61 -11.65 19.86
C LEU A 287 4.04 -11.98 20.32
N GLN A 288 4.36 -13.28 20.35
CA GLN A 288 5.70 -13.78 20.58
C GLN A 288 6.44 -13.83 19.23
N TRP A 289 7.40 -12.93 18.99
CA TRP A 289 8.12 -12.88 17.71
C TRP A 289 9.32 -13.83 17.71
N ASP A 290 9.03 -15.13 17.70
CA ASP A 290 9.98 -16.25 17.56
C ASP A 290 9.28 -17.31 16.66
N TRP A 291 9.40 -17.19 15.38
CA TRP A 291 8.56 -17.75 14.31
C TRP A 291 8.48 -19.28 14.28
N LYS A 292 8.16 -19.87 15.43
CA LYS A 292 7.85 -21.28 15.62
C LYS A 292 6.46 -21.40 16.25
N TYR A 293 5.66 -22.41 15.88
CA TYR A 293 4.34 -22.54 16.46
C TYR A 293 4.38 -22.84 17.96
N HIS A 294 3.51 -22.23 18.72
CA HIS A 294 3.43 -22.36 20.17
C HIS A 294 2.67 -23.63 20.55
N LYS A 295 3.39 -24.66 21.02
CA LYS A 295 2.86 -26.00 21.24
C LYS A 295 1.75 -26.08 22.30
N GLU A 296 1.74 -25.17 23.29
CA GLU A 296 0.71 -25.14 24.33
C GLU A 296 -0.57 -24.49 23.86
N MET A 297 -0.47 -23.37 23.09
CA MET A 297 -1.64 -22.68 22.55
C MET A 297 -2.22 -23.40 21.34
N TYR A 298 -1.36 -23.95 20.50
CA TYR A 298 -1.71 -24.65 19.27
C TYR A 298 -1.14 -26.08 19.26
N PRO A 299 -1.57 -26.97 20.17
CA PRO A 299 -1.12 -28.34 20.18
C PRO A 299 -1.41 -29.03 18.85
N ASP A 300 -0.40 -29.75 18.33
CA ASP A 300 -0.49 -30.47 17.05
C ASP A 300 -0.91 -29.61 15.85
N LEU A 301 -0.52 -28.32 15.80
CA LEU A 301 -0.90 -27.39 14.74
C LEU A 301 -0.72 -27.95 13.33
N PRO A 302 0.40 -28.62 12.97
CA PRO A 302 0.56 -29.19 11.62
C PRO A 302 -0.52 -30.22 11.25
N LYS A 303 -1.03 -30.97 12.23
CA LYS A 303 -2.14 -31.90 12.04
C LYS A 303 -3.45 -31.15 11.85
N LYS A 304 -3.70 -30.11 12.63
CA LYS A 304 -4.89 -29.25 12.51
C LYS A 304 -4.95 -28.56 11.16
N ILE A 305 -3.83 -28.05 10.66
CA ILE A 305 -3.73 -27.46 9.32
C ILE A 305 -4.14 -28.49 8.26
N LYS A 306 -3.64 -29.72 8.32
CA LYS A 306 -4.03 -30.79 7.40
C LYS A 306 -5.54 -31.11 7.48
N GLU A 307 -6.12 -31.09 8.65
CA GLU A 307 -7.57 -31.36 8.86
C GLU A 307 -8.43 -30.27 8.21
N VAL A 308 -8.08 -28.99 8.35
CA VAL A 308 -8.85 -27.89 7.72
C VAL A 308 -8.59 -27.81 6.22
N ASN A 309 -7.35 -28.06 5.76
CA ASN A 309 -7.01 -28.12 4.34
C ASN A 309 -7.76 -29.24 3.61
N ALA A 310 -8.03 -30.38 4.28
CA ALA A 310 -8.87 -31.44 3.73
C ALA A 310 -10.33 -31.02 3.52
N LYS A 311 -10.80 -29.96 4.20
CA LYS A 311 -12.11 -29.33 4.00
C LYS A 311 -12.07 -28.19 2.97
N GLY A 312 -10.92 -27.93 2.34
CA GLY A 312 -10.72 -26.82 1.40
C GLY A 312 -10.46 -25.45 2.08
N ILE A 313 -10.24 -25.43 3.40
CA ILE A 313 -10.01 -24.21 4.19
C ILE A 313 -8.54 -24.05 4.46
N LYS A 314 -7.98 -22.89 4.17
CA LYS A 314 -6.56 -22.58 4.33
C LYS A 314 -6.22 -22.06 5.75
N PHE A 315 -4.99 -22.29 6.18
CA PHE A 315 -4.49 -21.76 7.46
C PHE A 315 -3.44 -20.69 7.20
N LEU A 316 -3.63 -19.49 7.74
CA LEU A 316 -2.74 -18.37 7.61
C LEU A 316 -2.13 -17.97 8.95
N GLY A 317 -0.87 -17.56 8.92
CA GLY A 317 -0.10 -17.10 10.08
C GLY A 317 0.28 -15.63 10.03
N TYR A 318 1.37 -15.29 10.70
CA TYR A 318 1.93 -13.94 10.82
C TYR A 318 3.45 -14.05 10.92
N VAL A 319 4.17 -13.20 10.21
CA VAL A 319 5.64 -13.09 10.28
C VAL A 319 6.05 -11.64 10.11
N ASN A 320 7.13 -11.20 10.76
CA ASN A 320 7.78 -9.92 10.50
C ASN A 320 9.31 -10.05 10.60
N PRO A 321 10.12 -9.08 10.15
CA PRO A 321 11.57 -9.21 10.09
C PRO A 321 12.28 -8.87 11.41
N TYR A 322 11.62 -9.05 12.54
CA TYR A 322 12.18 -8.84 13.88
C TYR A 322 12.11 -10.12 14.69
N LEU A 323 13.09 -10.32 15.58
CA LEU A 323 13.13 -11.46 16.48
C LEU A 323 13.31 -10.99 17.92
N VAL A 324 12.44 -11.46 18.81
CA VAL A 324 12.49 -11.11 20.23
C VAL A 324 13.78 -11.61 20.86
N ASN A 325 14.45 -10.76 21.63
CA ASN A 325 15.80 -11.01 22.14
C ASN A 325 15.93 -12.15 23.16
N ASP A 326 14.83 -12.65 23.71
CA ASP A 326 14.77 -13.83 24.58
C ASP A 326 14.43 -15.12 23.81
N GLY A 327 14.10 -15.03 22.50
CA GLY A 327 13.73 -16.15 21.63
C GLY A 327 14.90 -17.07 21.22
N GLU A 328 14.58 -18.26 20.73
CA GLU A 328 15.57 -19.22 20.25
C GLU A 328 16.20 -18.78 18.93
N LEU A 329 15.38 -18.27 17.99
CA LEU A 329 15.86 -17.80 16.70
C LEU A 329 16.75 -16.56 16.83
N TYR A 330 16.46 -15.69 17.79
CA TYR A 330 17.36 -14.56 18.08
C TYR A 330 18.74 -15.04 18.54
N LYS A 331 18.82 -16.00 19.47
CA LYS A 331 20.09 -16.55 19.94
C LYS A 331 20.90 -17.15 18.81
N GLU A 332 20.24 -17.93 17.95
CA GLU A 332 20.86 -18.51 16.76
C GLU A 332 21.41 -17.43 15.80
N GLY A 333 20.58 -16.45 15.41
CA GLY A 333 20.99 -15.38 14.51
C GLY A 333 22.08 -14.49 15.08
N LYS A 334 22.08 -14.27 16.41
CA LYS A 334 23.13 -13.51 17.10
C LYS A 334 24.49 -14.22 17.04
N GLU A 335 24.53 -15.53 17.29
CA GLU A 335 25.77 -16.31 17.18
C GLU A 335 26.38 -16.25 15.76
N LYS A 336 25.52 -16.09 14.75
CA LYS A 336 25.90 -15.99 13.33
C LYS A 336 26.21 -14.56 12.87
N GLY A 337 25.90 -13.54 13.68
CA GLY A 337 26.07 -12.12 13.32
C GLY A 337 25.08 -11.63 12.28
N TYR A 338 23.81 -12.08 12.35
CA TYR A 338 22.78 -11.79 11.34
C TYR A 338 21.87 -10.61 11.68
N PHE A 339 22.13 -9.94 12.79
CA PHE A 339 21.38 -8.74 13.17
C PHE A 339 22.16 -7.46 12.90
N ALA A 340 21.42 -6.39 12.63
CA ALA A 340 21.98 -5.05 12.61
C ALA A 340 22.62 -4.70 13.97
N THR A 341 23.70 -3.94 13.94
CA THR A 341 24.49 -3.59 15.13
C THR A 341 24.53 -2.09 15.34
N LYS A 342 25.07 -1.69 16.49
CA LYS A 342 25.53 -0.32 16.75
C LYS A 342 26.98 -0.14 16.33
N ALA A 343 27.46 1.10 16.33
CA ALA A 343 28.85 1.41 15.98
C ALA A 343 29.89 0.74 16.90
N ASP A 344 29.51 0.38 18.14
CA ASP A 344 30.38 -0.36 19.09
C ASP A 344 30.35 -1.88 18.90
N GLY A 345 29.57 -2.36 17.90
CA GLY A 345 29.40 -3.78 17.60
C GLY A 345 28.39 -4.51 18.46
N SER A 346 27.71 -3.84 19.39
CA SER A 346 26.57 -4.43 20.13
C SER A 346 25.33 -4.54 19.22
N ASP A 347 24.43 -5.49 19.57
CA ASP A 347 23.18 -5.65 18.82
C ASP A 347 22.33 -4.37 18.88
N TYR A 348 21.78 -3.96 17.75
CA TYR A 348 20.75 -2.91 17.72
C TYR A 348 19.40 -3.54 18.11
N LEU A 349 18.81 -3.06 19.19
CA LEU A 349 17.53 -3.57 19.68
C LEU A 349 16.46 -2.50 19.61
N VAL A 350 15.35 -2.81 18.92
CA VAL A 350 14.18 -1.94 18.84
C VAL A 350 13.23 -2.23 20.01
N ASP A 351 12.76 -1.17 20.67
CA ASP A 351 11.73 -1.24 21.71
C ASP A 351 10.32 -1.28 21.08
N PHE A 352 9.63 -2.41 21.25
CA PHE A 352 8.24 -2.59 20.82
C PHE A 352 7.21 -2.48 21.97
N GLY A 353 7.61 -1.94 23.11
CA GLY A 353 6.80 -1.78 24.31
C GLY A 353 6.94 -2.94 25.28
N GLU A 354 7.87 -2.78 26.22
CA GLU A 354 8.24 -3.75 27.26
C GLU A 354 8.88 -5.05 26.73
N PHE A 355 9.22 -5.12 25.44
CA PHE A 355 10.04 -6.17 24.87
C PHE A 355 10.90 -5.61 23.74
N TYR A 356 12.04 -6.22 23.53
CA TYR A 356 13.07 -5.78 22.61
C TYR A 356 13.31 -6.81 21.53
N CYS A 357 13.49 -6.37 20.31
CA CYS A 357 13.76 -7.23 19.18
C CYS A 357 15.03 -6.83 18.44
N GLY A 358 15.78 -7.81 18.00
CA GLY A 358 16.83 -7.62 17.01
C GLY A 358 16.23 -7.37 15.63
N VAL A 359 16.89 -6.52 14.86
CA VAL A 359 16.58 -6.23 13.46
C VAL A 359 17.38 -7.21 12.61
N VAL A 360 16.73 -8.14 11.93
CA VAL A 360 17.43 -9.02 10.99
C VAL A 360 18.00 -8.18 9.86
N ASP A 361 19.30 -8.20 9.66
CA ASP A 361 19.94 -7.38 8.63
C ASP A 361 19.73 -7.97 7.23
N LEU A 362 18.65 -7.57 6.58
CA LEU A 362 18.31 -8.04 5.23
C LEU A 362 19.28 -7.52 4.15
N THR A 363 20.21 -6.61 4.49
CA THR A 363 21.31 -6.22 3.59
C THR A 363 22.48 -7.19 3.64
N ASN A 364 22.55 -8.06 4.67
CA ASN A 364 23.50 -9.16 4.77
C ASN A 364 22.96 -10.36 3.98
N PRO A 365 23.66 -10.82 2.92
CA PRO A 365 23.18 -11.95 2.12
C PRO A 365 22.98 -13.25 2.92
N GLU A 366 23.83 -13.52 3.92
CA GLU A 366 23.71 -14.71 4.75
C GLU A 366 22.51 -14.63 5.70
N ALA A 367 22.25 -13.46 6.29
CA ALA A 367 21.06 -13.22 7.11
C ALA A 367 19.78 -13.29 6.30
N PHE A 368 19.80 -12.78 5.08
CA PHE A 368 18.68 -12.85 4.14
C PHE A 368 18.33 -14.31 3.79
N GLU A 369 19.33 -15.14 3.44
CA GLU A 369 19.12 -16.56 3.19
C GLU A 369 18.61 -17.30 4.43
N TRP A 370 19.21 -17.05 5.57
CA TRP A 370 18.78 -17.65 6.85
C TRP A 370 17.32 -17.31 7.18
N PHE A 371 16.89 -16.06 6.97
CA PHE A 371 15.51 -15.69 7.26
C PHE A 371 14.51 -16.32 6.26
N LYS A 372 14.90 -16.47 4.99
CA LYS A 372 14.13 -17.27 4.03
C LYS A 372 13.97 -18.72 4.52
N ASP A 373 15.03 -19.32 5.05
CA ASP A 373 14.98 -20.70 5.59
C ASP A 373 14.04 -20.79 6.81
N ILE A 374 14.00 -19.78 7.68
CA ILE A 374 13.02 -19.69 8.78
C ILE A 374 11.59 -19.72 8.21
N ILE A 375 11.30 -18.90 7.20
CA ILE A 375 9.98 -18.90 6.55
C ILE A 375 9.68 -20.27 5.93
N LYS A 376 10.62 -20.85 5.19
CA LYS A 376 10.45 -22.16 4.55
C LYS A 376 10.20 -23.28 5.59
N GLU A 377 10.99 -23.33 6.66
CA GLU A 377 10.93 -24.40 7.63
C GLU A 377 9.72 -24.27 8.55
N TYR A 378 9.52 -23.10 9.16
CA TYR A 378 8.58 -22.94 10.28
C TYR A 378 7.19 -22.45 9.85
N THR A 379 7.03 -21.93 8.63
CA THR A 379 5.71 -21.62 8.08
C THR A 379 5.29 -22.66 7.02
N LEU A 380 5.94 -22.65 5.87
CA LEU A 380 5.59 -23.54 4.75
C LEU A 380 5.77 -25.02 5.10
N GLY A 381 6.83 -25.36 5.85
CA GLY A 381 7.16 -26.72 6.27
C GLY A 381 6.14 -27.36 7.21
N ILE A 382 5.41 -26.57 7.99
CA ILE A 382 4.32 -27.05 8.84
C ILE A 382 2.94 -27.01 8.16
N GLY A 383 2.87 -26.47 6.91
CA GLY A 383 1.67 -26.45 6.08
C GLY A 383 0.88 -25.16 6.12
N ILE A 384 1.44 -24.05 6.64
CA ILE A 384 0.82 -22.72 6.59
C ILE A 384 0.71 -22.30 5.11
N ASP A 385 -0.48 -21.88 4.69
CA ASP A 385 -0.85 -21.56 3.31
C ASP A 385 -0.74 -20.07 2.98
N GLY A 386 -0.40 -19.23 3.96
CA GLY A 386 -0.23 -17.79 3.81
C GLY A 386 0.03 -17.10 5.14
N TRP A 387 0.36 -15.82 5.10
CA TRP A 387 0.61 -15.05 6.32
C TRP A 387 0.52 -13.55 6.10
N MET A 388 0.26 -12.80 7.17
CA MET A 388 0.56 -11.38 7.24
C MET A 388 2.08 -11.20 7.33
N ALA A 389 2.69 -10.61 6.33
CA ALA A 389 4.10 -10.22 6.33
C ALA A 389 4.19 -8.75 6.78
N ASP A 390 4.11 -8.57 8.10
CA ASP A 390 3.95 -7.28 8.74
C ASP A 390 5.25 -6.47 8.83
N PHE A 391 5.13 -5.19 9.13
CA PHE A 391 6.23 -4.24 9.22
C PHE A 391 7.03 -4.07 7.92
N GLY A 392 8.22 -3.49 8.03
CA GLY A 392 9.13 -3.10 6.96
C GLY A 392 9.48 -1.60 7.04
N GLU A 393 8.64 -0.79 7.69
CA GLU A 393 8.80 0.64 7.88
C GLU A 393 9.59 1.03 9.15
N TYR A 394 9.91 0.08 10.03
CA TYR A 394 10.58 0.34 11.32
C TYR A 394 12.11 0.21 11.27
N LEU A 395 12.76 0.40 10.12
CA LEU A 395 14.21 0.46 10.12
C LEU A 395 14.65 1.77 10.81
N PRO A 396 15.35 1.71 11.96
CA PRO A 396 15.89 2.89 12.61
C PRO A 396 16.90 3.64 11.74
N THR A 397 17.08 4.95 12.00
CA THR A 397 17.99 5.79 11.23
C THR A 397 19.00 6.56 12.09
N ASP A 398 19.10 6.20 13.36
CA ASP A 398 20.06 6.79 14.33
C ASP A 398 21.44 6.10 14.26
N ASP A 399 21.83 5.34 15.28
CA ASP A 399 23.15 4.70 15.39
C ASP A 399 23.21 3.26 14.84
N ILE A 400 22.22 2.86 14.02
CA ILE A 400 22.19 1.53 13.41
C ILE A 400 23.25 1.38 12.30
N CYS A 401 23.98 0.28 12.34
CA CYS A 401 24.94 -0.14 11.34
C CYS A 401 24.44 -1.38 10.61
N LEU A 402 24.43 -1.32 9.29
CA LEU A 402 24.00 -2.38 8.39
C LEU A 402 25.19 -2.97 7.63
N TYR A 403 25.10 -4.24 7.26
CA TYR A 403 26.13 -4.96 6.50
C TYR A 403 26.47 -4.26 5.18
N SER A 404 25.50 -3.65 4.51
CA SER A 404 25.71 -2.88 3.28
C SER A 404 26.70 -1.74 3.42
N GLY A 405 26.93 -1.25 4.65
CA GLY A 405 27.75 -0.07 4.92
C GLY A 405 27.16 1.25 4.44
N LYS A 406 25.95 1.24 3.88
CA LYS A 406 25.25 2.46 3.47
C LYS A 406 24.60 3.14 4.67
N SER A 407 24.38 4.46 4.52
CA SER A 407 23.61 5.22 5.49
C SER A 407 22.20 4.61 5.69
N PRO A 408 21.73 4.48 6.94
CA PRO A 408 20.36 4.05 7.20
C PRO A 408 19.31 4.99 6.57
N MET A 409 19.64 6.27 6.35
CA MET A 409 18.78 7.22 5.62
C MET A 409 18.58 6.85 4.13
N ILE A 410 19.46 6.04 3.57
CA ILE A 410 19.34 5.50 2.19
C ILE A 410 18.68 4.13 2.20
N GLU A 411 18.99 3.27 3.19
CA GLU A 411 18.43 1.92 3.24
C GLU A 411 17.00 1.87 3.79
N HIS A 412 16.53 2.91 4.47
CA HIS A 412 15.22 2.93 5.11
C HIS A 412 14.05 2.69 4.13
N ASN A 413 13.95 3.47 3.05
CA ASN A 413 12.93 3.27 2.02
C ASN A 413 13.16 2.01 1.16
N HIS A 414 14.38 1.47 1.17
CA HIS A 414 14.70 0.21 0.48
C HIS A 414 14.35 -1.03 1.32
N TRP A 415 14.28 -0.89 2.64
CA TRP A 415 14.08 -1.98 3.58
C TRP A 415 12.79 -2.79 3.31
N PRO A 416 11.61 -2.17 3.11
CA PRO A 416 10.40 -2.94 2.80
C PRO A 416 10.48 -3.69 1.46
N VAL A 417 11.28 -3.22 0.51
CA VAL A 417 11.51 -3.94 -0.76
C VAL A 417 12.32 -5.23 -0.52
N LEU A 418 13.34 -5.17 0.34
CA LEU A 418 14.11 -6.36 0.76
C LEU A 418 13.24 -7.35 1.52
N TRP A 419 12.37 -6.85 2.40
CA TRP A 419 11.40 -7.68 3.13
C TRP A 419 10.42 -8.39 2.18
N ALA A 420 9.84 -7.67 1.22
CA ALA A 420 8.99 -8.24 0.19
C ALA A 420 9.72 -9.32 -0.63
N LYS A 421 10.96 -9.04 -1.03
CA LYS A 421 11.81 -9.98 -1.78
C LYS A 421 12.10 -11.24 -0.98
N CYS A 422 12.37 -11.12 0.32
CA CYS A 422 12.64 -12.26 1.20
C CYS A 422 11.44 -13.22 1.25
N ASN A 423 10.23 -12.70 1.46
CA ASN A 423 9.00 -13.49 1.43
C ASN A 423 8.77 -14.15 0.06
N TYR A 424 8.91 -13.38 -1.02
CA TYR A 424 8.72 -13.88 -2.37
C TYR A 424 9.67 -15.03 -2.71
N GLU A 425 10.97 -14.88 -2.41
CA GLU A 425 11.97 -15.90 -2.71
C GLU A 425 11.75 -17.16 -1.86
N ALA A 426 11.39 -17.03 -0.58
CA ALA A 426 11.04 -18.18 0.26
C ALA A 426 9.89 -19.00 -0.34
N VAL A 427 8.83 -18.35 -0.79
CA VAL A 427 7.68 -19.01 -1.45
C VAL A 427 8.07 -19.62 -2.79
N LYS A 428 8.83 -18.88 -3.61
CA LYS A 428 9.28 -19.33 -4.92
C LYS A 428 10.18 -20.56 -4.85
N GLU A 429 11.18 -20.54 -3.97
CA GLU A 429 12.12 -21.65 -3.78
C GLU A 429 11.44 -22.90 -3.22
N SER A 430 10.36 -22.74 -2.47
CA SER A 430 9.50 -23.82 -2.00
C SER A 430 8.54 -24.37 -3.07
N GLY A 431 8.55 -23.80 -4.30
CA GLY A 431 7.64 -24.19 -5.38
C GLY A 431 6.17 -23.88 -5.12
N LYS A 432 5.88 -22.85 -4.29
CA LYS A 432 4.54 -22.51 -3.79
C LYS A 432 3.97 -21.21 -4.36
N LEU A 433 4.65 -20.59 -5.36
CA LEU A 433 4.08 -19.44 -6.05
C LEU A 433 2.76 -19.83 -6.74
N GLY A 434 1.71 -19.03 -6.49
CA GLY A 434 0.36 -19.32 -6.98
C GLY A 434 -0.49 -20.18 -6.05
N ASP A 435 0.10 -20.73 -4.96
CA ASP A 435 -0.63 -21.47 -3.93
C ASP A 435 -0.75 -20.69 -2.60
N VAL A 436 0.26 -19.87 -2.29
CA VAL A 436 0.43 -19.14 -1.03
C VAL A 436 0.13 -17.66 -1.23
N VAL A 437 -0.56 -17.05 -0.25
CA VAL A 437 -0.77 -15.61 -0.19
C VAL A 437 -0.11 -15.05 1.05
N TYR A 438 0.83 -14.13 0.87
CA TYR A 438 1.26 -13.27 1.97
C TYR A 438 0.88 -11.83 1.65
N PHE A 439 0.44 -11.09 2.65
CA PHE A 439 0.01 -9.72 2.48
C PHE A 439 0.86 -8.77 3.31
N MET A 440 1.26 -7.68 2.67
CA MET A 440 2.19 -6.70 3.20
C MET A 440 1.53 -5.34 3.34
N ARG A 441 1.97 -4.52 4.31
CA ARG A 441 1.60 -3.10 4.38
C ARG A 441 2.72 -2.20 3.87
N ALA A 442 3.97 -2.51 4.21
CA ALA A 442 5.10 -1.70 3.80
C ALA A 442 5.59 -2.05 2.40
N GLY A 443 6.03 -1.02 1.68
CA GLY A 443 6.55 -1.17 0.33
C GLY A 443 7.34 0.05 -0.14
N GLY A 444 7.77 -0.01 -1.38
CA GLY A 444 8.48 1.04 -2.08
C GLY A 444 8.60 0.70 -3.56
N ALA A 445 9.32 1.52 -4.32
CA ALA A 445 9.54 1.28 -5.74
C ALA A 445 10.17 -0.09 -6.01
N GLY A 446 9.48 -0.95 -6.74
CA GLY A 446 9.92 -2.32 -7.07
C GLY A 446 9.41 -3.41 -6.12
N SER A 447 8.65 -3.08 -5.06
CA SER A 447 7.97 -4.07 -4.22
C SER A 447 6.88 -4.82 -4.98
N GLN A 448 6.28 -4.22 -6.00
CA GLN A 448 5.14 -4.75 -6.76
C GLN A 448 5.33 -6.20 -7.19
N LYS A 449 6.48 -6.51 -7.77
CA LYS A 449 6.80 -7.86 -8.27
C LYS A 449 7.00 -8.92 -7.18
N TYR A 450 7.14 -8.48 -5.92
CA TYR A 450 7.41 -9.35 -4.79
C TYR A 450 6.22 -9.45 -3.82
N CYS A 451 5.26 -8.54 -3.88
CA CYS A 451 4.11 -8.48 -2.99
C CYS A 451 2.91 -9.21 -3.62
N THR A 452 2.44 -10.30 -3.01
CA THR A 452 1.28 -11.02 -3.54
C THR A 452 -0.02 -10.25 -3.32
N LEU A 453 -0.12 -9.50 -2.21
CA LEU A 453 -1.29 -8.73 -1.84
C LEU A 453 -0.86 -7.61 -0.89
N LEU A 454 -1.41 -6.40 -1.06
CA LEU A 454 -1.21 -5.29 -0.14
C LEU A 454 -2.42 -5.17 0.79
N TRP A 455 -2.19 -4.89 2.09
CA TRP A 455 -3.28 -4.48 2.98
C TRP A 455 -3.00 -3.06 3.50
N ALA A 456 -4.07 -2.30 3.71
CA ALA A 456 -4.00 -0.87 3.98
C ALA A 456 -3.41 -0.49 5.36
N GLY A 457 -2.96 -1.46 6.16
CA GLY A 457 -2.41 -1.23 7.50
C GLY A 457 -3.48 -1.11 8.58
N ASP A 458 -3.16 -0.38 9.64
CA ASP A 458 -3.90 -0.37 10.92
C ASP A 458 -4.86 0.84 11.02
N GLN A 459 -5.96 0.84 10.26
CA GLN A 459 -6.94 1.93 10.31
C GLN A 459 -7.68 2.01 11.65
N SER A 460 -8.13 3.21 11.98
CA SER A 460 -9.06 3.47 13.09
C SER A 460 -10.40 2.75 12.89
N VAL A 461 -11.00 2.30 14.00
CA VAL A 461 -12.29 1.60 13.98
C VAL A 461 -13.46 2.58 13.98
N ASP A 462 -13.47 3.52 13.00
CA ASP A 462 -14.47 4.57 12.85
C ASP A 462 -14.69 5.00 11.38
N PHE A 463 -15.51 6.04 11.18
CA PHE A 463 -15.83 6.62 9.89
C PHE A 463 -15.00 7.87 9.55
N THR A 464 -13.89 8.13 10.26
CA THR A 464 -13.03 9.28 9.94
C THR A 464 -12.43 9.19 8.54
N ILE A 465 -12.37 10.33 7.85
CA ILE A 465 -11.99 10.39 6.44
C ILE A 465 -10.54 9.98 6.22
N HIS A 466 -9.64 10.38 7.12
CA HIS A 466 -8.20 10.19 6.93
C HIS A 466 -7.65 8.89 7.53
N ASP A 467 -8.39 8.25 8.44
CA ASP A 467 -7.90 7.06 9.17
C ASP A 467 -8.94 5.94 9.31
N GLY A 468 -10.22 6.21 9.00
CA GLY A 468 -11.30 5.21 9.03
C GLY A 468 -11.57 4.56 7.67
N LEU A 469 -12.81 4.11 7.47
CA LEU A 469 -13.26 3.39 6.27
C LEU A 469 -12.95 4.13 4.95
N ALA A 470 -13.12 5.46 4.91
CA ALA A 470 -12.87 6.24 3.69
C ALA A 470 -11.40 6.18 3.23
N SER A 471 -10.47 6.10 4.20
CA SER A 471 -9.02 6.10 3.91
C SER A 471 -8.57 4.90 3.07
N VAL A 472 -9.18 3.73 3.25
CA VAL A 472 -8.80 2.52 2.49
C VAL A 472 -9.27 2.57 1.04
N ILE A 473 -10.33 3.31 0.74
CA ILE A 473 -10.78 3.55 -0.64
C ILE A 473 -9.75 4.41 -1.38
N CYS A 474 -9.37 5.53 -0.76
CA CYS A 474 -8.33 6.42 -1.28
C CYS A 474 -6.99 5.68 -1.45
N GLY A 475 -6.57 4.92 -0.43
CA GLY A 475 -5.34 4.12 -0.45
C GLY A 475 -5.30 3.10 -1.58
N ALA A 476 -6.38 2.37 -1.81
CA ALA A 476 -6.48 1.38 -2.88
C ALA A 476 -6.34 2.01 -4.27
N LEU A 477 -6.99 3.17 -4.51
CA LEU A 477 -6.87 3.91 -5.75
C LEU A 477 -5.44 4.44 -5.97
N SER A 478 -4.83 4.99 -4.92
CA SER A 478 -3.46 5.52 -4.97
C SER A 478 -2.44 4.41 -5.21
N ALA A 479 -2.52 3.29 -4.47
CA ALA A 479 -1.66 2.13 -4.67
C ALA A 479 -1.82 1.53 -6.07
N GLY A 480 -3.06 1.45 -6.59
CA GLY A 480 -3.36 1.01 -7.96
C GLY A 480 -2.65 1.85 -9.02
N MET A 481 -2.59 3.17 -8.85
CA MET A 481 -1.85 4.08 -9.75
C MET A 481 -0.33 3.86 -9.70
N MET A 482 0.17 3.21 -8.66
CA MET A 482 1.59 2.87 -8.49
C MET A 482 1.91 1.41 -8.86
N GLY A 483 0.94 0.66 -9.38
CA GLY A 483 1.12 -0.72 -9.82
C GLY A 483 0.89 -1.78 -8.74
N CYS A 484 0.34 -1.41 -7.57
CA CYS A 484 -0.18 -2.32 -6.56
C CYS A 484 -1.70 -2.40 -6.65
N GLY A 485 -2.21 -3.13 -7.64
CA GLY A 485 -3.63 -3.22 -7.95
C GLY A 485 -4.39 -4.30 -7.18
N LEU A 486 -3.68 -5.16 -6.42
CA LEU A 486 -4.26 -6.17 -5.53
C LEU A 486 -4.16 -5.68 -4.09
N THR A 487 -5.25 -5.08 -3.59
CA THR A 487 -5.31 -4.48 -2.25
C THR A 487 -6.49 -5.02 -1.46
N HIS A 488 -6.42 -4.96 -0.13
CA HIS A 488 -7.52 -5.22 0.79
C HIS A 488 -7.31 -4.45 2.10
N SER A 489 -8.24 -4.56 3.03
CA SER A 489 -8.14 -3.96 4.36
C SER A 489 -8.76 -4.86 5.44
N ASP A 490 -8.49 -4.55 6.70
CA ASP A 490 -9.13 -5.18 7.86
C ASP A 490 -10.61 -4.79 7.90
N ILE A 491 -11.54 -5.75 7.78
CA ILE A 491 -12.96 -5.45 7.87
C ILE A 491 -13.30 -4.91 9.27
N GLY A 492 -13.74 -3.64 9.29
CA GLY A 492 -14.05 -2.91 10.50
C GLY A 492 -12.89 -2.19 11.17
N GLY A 493 -11.71 -2.12 10.50
CA GLY A 493 -10.50 -1.49 11.04
C GLY A 493 -9.79 -2.33 12.09
N TYR A 494 -8.65 -1.82 12.58
CA TYR A 494 -7.81 -2.47 13.59
C TYR A 494 -7.67 -1.66 14.87
N THR A 495 -7.37 -0.35 14.74
CA THR A 495 -6.93 0.50 15.85
C THR A 495 -8.10 1.06 16.66
N SER A 496 -8.30 0.50 17.84
CA SER A 496 -9.18 1.06 18.88
C SER A 496 -8.32 1.78 19.92
N LEU A 497 -8.49 3.09 20.03
CA LEU A 497 -7.78 3.90 21.02
C LEU A 497 -8.76 4.75 21.80
N PHE A 498 -8.37 5.06 23.05
CA PHE A 498 -9.18 5.87 23.97
C PHE A 498 -10.58 5.24 24.13
N ASP A 499 -11.64 6.02 23.86
CA ASP A 499 -13.02 5.55 23.94
C ASP A 499 -13.58 5.07 22.60
N ASN A 500 -12.73 5.05 21.53
CA ASN A 500 -13.14 4.60 20.22
C ASN A 500 -13.17 3.07 20.17
N THR A 501 -14.33 2.51 19.86
CA THR A 501 -14.56 1.07 19.69
C THR A 501 -15.39 0.81 18.45
N ARG A 502 -15.09 -0.27 17.77
CA ARG A 502 -15.79 -0.68 16.55
C ARG A 502 -17.26 -0.94 16.82
N THR A 503 -18.13 -0.36 16.00
CA THR A 503 -19.57 -0.58 16.04
C THR A 503 -20.00 -1.67 15.04
N LYS A 504 -21.21 -2.22 15.22
CA LYS A 504 -21.84 -3.15 14.27
C LYS A 504 -21.99 -2.53 12.89
N GLU A 505 -22.45 -1.27 12.82
CA GLU A 505 -22.65 -0.57 11.56
C GLU A 505 -21.32 -0.42 10.81
N LEU A 506 -20.25 0.03 11.46
CA LEU A 506 -18.93 0.15 10.82
C LEU A 506 -18.45 -1.19 10.28
N PHE A 507 -18.58 -2.27 11.06
CA PHE A 507 -18.19 -3.60 10.61
C PHE A 507 -18.93 -4.00 9.33
N LEU A 508 -20.25 -3.82 9.28
CA LEU A 508 -21.06 -4.18 8.14
C LEU A 508 -20.80 -3.28 6.92
N ARG A 509 -20.67 -1.93 7.10
CA ARG A 509 -20.31 -1.02 6.00
C ARG A 509 -18.94 -1.36 5.40
N TRP A 510 -18.01 -1.76 6.25
CA TRP A 510 -16.69 -2.21 5.77
C TRP A 510 -16.77 -3.55 5.03
N ALA A 511 -17.58 -4.50 5.52
CA ALA A 511 -17.81 -5.77 4.85
C ALA A 511 -18.50 -5.61 3.49
N GLU A 512 -19.43 -4.63 3.38
CA GLU A 512 -20.06 -4.26 2.10
C GLU A 512 -19.04 -3.78 1.06
N MET A 513 -18.06 -2.99 1.46
CA MET A 513 -16.97 -2.57 0.56
C MET A 513 -16.06 -3.76 0.25
N ALA A 514 -15.71 -4.55 1.27
CA ALA A 514 -14.75 -5.65 1.14
C ALA A 514 -15.19 -6.76 0.18
N MET A 515 -16.51 -6.97 -0.04
CA MET A 515 -17.00 -7.92 -1.03
C MET A 515 -16.66 -7.52 -2.49
N PHE A 516 -16.28 -6.27 -2.73
CA PHE A 516 -15.81 -5.75 -4.02
C PHE A 516 -14.31 -5.46 -4.01
N THR A 517 -13.55 -6.31 -3.34
CA THR A 517 -12.09 -6.34 -3.31
C THR A 517 -11.59 -7.74 -3.67
N PRO A 518 -10.32 -7.93 -4.04
CA PRO A 518 -9.82 -9.26 -4.41
C PRO A 518 -9.66 -10.22 -3.21
N PHE A 519 -9.76 -9.72 -1.96
CA PHE A 519 -9.52 -10.52 -0.76
C PHE A 519 -10.35 -10.01 0.42
N MET A 520 -11.22 -10.84 0.96
CA MET A 520 -12.13 -10.49 2.05
C MET A 520 -11.66 -11.11 3.36
N ARG A 521 -11.24 -10.29 4.35
CA ARG A 521 -10.65 -10.75 5.61
C ARG A 521 -11.13 -9.96 6.81
N THR A 522 -11.57 -10.65 7.86
CA THR A 522 -11.89 -10.01 9.15
C THR A 522 -10.64 -9.85 10.02
N HIS A 523 -10.71 -8.89 10.93
CA HIS A 523 -9.74 -8.70 12.02
C HIS A 523 -10.48 -8.46 13.34
N GLU A 524 -10.02 -9.07 14.44
CA GLU A 524 -10.61 -8.82 15.77
C GLU A 524 -10.24 -7.44 16.33
N GLY A 525 -9.22 -6.78 15.74
CA GLY A 525 -8.67 -5.51 16.19
C GLY A 525 -7.68 -5.67 17.34
N ASN A 526 -7.08 -4.55 17.78
CA ASN A 526 -6.13 -4.53 18.90
C ASN A 526 -6.82 -4.71 20.28
N ARG A 527 -8.15 -4.50 20.36
CA ARG A 527 -8.99 -4.71 21.55
C ARG A 527 -10.15 -5.66 21.25
N PRO A 528 -9.88 -6.96 21.03
CA PRO A 528 -10.89 -7.92 20.61
C PRO A 528 -12.07 -8.05 21.58
N ASP A 529 -11.83 -7.85 22.88
CA ASP A 529 -12.86 -8.00 23.91
C ASP A 529 -13.83 -6.79 24.03
N THR A 530 -13.53 -5.67 23.36
CA THR A 530 -14.36 -4.45 23.38
C THR A 530 -14.88 -4.04 22.01
N ASN A 531 -14.17 -4.40 20.94
CA ASN A 531 -14.64 -4.17 19.58
C ASN A 531 -15.78 -5.12 19.24
N PHE A 532 -16.80 -4.60 18.55
CA PHE A 532 -17.85 -5.43 18.00
C PHE A 532 -17.26 -6.48 17.04
N GLN A 533 -17.66 -7.73 17.20
CA GLN A 533 -17.22 -8.85 16.37
C GLN A 533 -18.40 -9.41 15.57
N TYR A 534 -18.16 -9.94 14.38
CA TYR A 534 -19.23 -10.48 13.53
C TYR A 534 -20.02 -11.62 14.18
N TYR A 535 -19.41 -12.31 15.13
CA TYR A 535 -20.01 -13.45 15.87
C TYR A 535 -20.71 -13.06 17.16
N ASP A 536 -20.86 -11.74 17.46
CA ASP A 536 -21.51 -11.26 18.68
C ASP A 536 -23.04 -11.34 18.59
N ASP A 537 -23.61 -11.25 17.40
CA ASP A 537 -25.04 -11.44 17.18
C ASP A 537 -25.38 -12.21 15.88
N GLU A 538 -26.55 -12.84 15.85
CA GLU A 538 -27.01 -13.65 14.71
C GLU A 538 -27.33 -12.83 13.47
N ASP A 539 -27.93 -11.62 13.61
CA ASP A 539 -28.26 -10.76 12.47
C ASP A 539 -26.99 -10.36 11.70
N THR A 540 -25.90 -10.07 12.42
CA THR A 540 -24.61 -9.78 11.77
C THR A 540 -24.06 -10.99 11.01
N MET A 541 -24.15 -12.18 11.61
CA MET A 541 -23.70 -13.40 10.93
C MET A 541 -24.52 -13.70 9.67
N GLU A 542 -25.85 -13.50 9.72
CA GLU A 542 -26.73 -13.67 8.55
C GLU A 542 -26.42 -12.66 7.43
N ARG A 543 -26.21 -11.39 7.78
CA ARG A 543 -25.81 -10.35 6.80
C ARG A 543 -24.45 -10.66 6.21
N LEU A 544 -23.48 -11.03 7.04
CA LEU A 544 -22.14 -11.39 6.58
C LEU A 544 -22.17 -12.62 5.67
N ALA A 545 -23.00 -13.64 5.97
CA ALA A 545 -23.19 -14.81 5.12
C ALA A 545 -23.64 -14.42 3.70
N ARG A 546 -24.59 -13.47 3.60
CA ARG A 546 -25.04 -12.92 2.32
C ARG A 546 -23.91 -12.18 1.59
N LEU A 547 -23.18 -11.26 2.28
CA LEU A 547 -22.09 -10.50 1.66
C LEU A 547 -20.99 -11.43 1.14
N VAL A 548 -20.62 -12.45 1.93
CA VAL A 548 -19.65 -13.46 1.51
C VAL A 548 -20.16 -14.31 0.35
N ASP A 549 -21.45 -14.61 0.30
CA ASP A 549 -22.03 -15.33 -0.83
C ASP A 549 -21.97 -14.49 -2.12
N VAL A 550 -22.29 -13.19 -2.05
CA VAL A 550 -22.09 -12.25 -3.18
C VAL A 550 -20.62 -12.21 -3.62
N TYR A 551 -19.68 -12.10 -2.67
CA TYR A 551 -18.24 -12.18 -2.97
C TYR A 551 -17.88 -13.44 -3.76
N THR A 552 -18.40 -14.61 -3.34
CA THR A 552 -18.13 -15.88 -4.04
C THR A 552 -18.85 -15.98 -5.39
N MET A 553 -20.02 -15.36 -5.55
CA MET A 553 -20.73 -15.29 -6.84
C MET A 553 -19.97 -14.39 -7.83
N LEU A 554 -19.33 -13.33 -7.35
CA LEU A 554 -18.46 -12.45 -8.15
C LEU A 554 -17.13 -13.10 -8.54
N ALA A 555 -16.74 -14.25 -7.96
CA ALA A 555 -15.45 -14.88 -8.17
C ALA A 555 -15.03 -15.03 -9.64
N PRO A 556 -15.90 -15.46 -10.60
CA PRO A 556 -15.48 -15.54 -12.01
C PRO A 556 -15.07 -14.18 -12.59
N TYR A 557 -15.77 -13.11 -12.20
CA TYR A 557 -15.43 -11.75 -12.61
C TYR A 557 -14.15 -11.27 -11.91
N THR A 558 -14.08 -11.36 -10.58
CA THR A 558 -12.92 -10.94 -9.78
C THR A 558 -11.62 -11.62 -10.25
N LYS A 559 -11.71 -12.92 -10.58
CA LYS A 559 -10.57 -13.67 -11.09
C LYS A 559 -10.02 -13.08 -12.40
N THR A 560 -10.89 -12.67 -13.33
CA THR A 560 -10.43 -12.02 -14.57
C THR A 560 -9.72 -10.70 -14.30
N LEU A 561 -10.16 -9.94 -13.30
CA LEU A 561 -9.52 -8.68 -12.91
C LEU A 561 -8.14 -8.90 -12.27
N VAL A 562 -7.99 -9.94 -11.45
CA VAL A 562 -6.70 -10.34 -10.86
C VAL A 562 -5.74 -10.83 -11.95
N GLU A 563 -6.24 -11.58 -12.93
CA GLU A 563 -5.46 -11.99 -14.09
C GLU A 563 -5.02 -10.80 -14.93
N GLU A 564 -5.92 -9.84 -15.18
CA GLU A 564 -5.60 -8.59 -15.88
C GLU A 564 -4.53 -7.76 -15.14
N ASN A 565 -4.60 -7.71 -13.80
CA ASN A 565 -3.57 -7.06 -13.00
C ASN A 565 -2.18 -7.73 -13.19
N ALA A 566 -2.12 -9.05 -13.12
CA ALA A 566 -0.86 -9.76 -13.29
C ALA A 566 -0.30 -9.65 -14.73
N ASP A 567 -1.17 -9.66 -15.73
CA ASP A 567 -0.77 -9.67 -17.13
C ASP A 567 -0.50 -8.26 -17.70
N SER A 568 -1.25 -7.25 -17.23
CA SER A 568 -1.22 -5.87 -17.76
C SER A 568 -0.92 -4.79 -16.71
N GLY A 569 -1.05 -5.10 -15.42
CA GLY A 569 -0.86 -4.13 -14.33
C GLY A 569 -2.07 -3.23 -14.10
N HIS A 570 -3.23 -3.53 -14.69
CA HIS A 570 -4.45 -2.79 -14.46
C HIS A 570 -5.01 -3.14 -13.07
N PRO A 571 -5.24 -2.17 -12.18
CA PRO A 571 -5.70 -2.46 -10.82
C PRO A 571 -7.12 -3.01 -10.81
N VAL A 572 -7.44 -3.79 -9.78
CA VAL A 572 -8.80 -4.32 -9.58
C VAL A 572 -9.77 -3.19 -9.23
N GLN A 573 -9.37 -2.29 -8.33
CA GLN A 573 -10.08 -1.05 -7.99
C GLN A 573 -9.46 0.11 -8.79
N ARG A 574 -10.29 0.77 -9.62
CA ARG A 574 -9.82 1.78 -10.59
C ARG A 574 -10.48 3.13 -10.36
N PRO A 575 -9.76 4.25 -10.45
CA PRO A 575 -10.40 5.55 -10.50
C PRO A 575 -11.27 5.68 -11.76
N LEU A 576 -12.37 6.43 -11.68
CA LEU A 576 -13.36 6.53 -12.76
C LEU A 576 -12.73 7.02 -14.06
N PHE A 577 -11.82 8.01 -14.01
CA PHE A 577 -11.17 8.56 -15.20
C PHE A 577 -10.32 7.53 -15.98
N MET A 578 -9.96 6.39 -15.40
CA MET A 578 -9.18 5.37 -16.10
C MET A 578 -9.92 4.79 -17.33
N HIS A 579 -11.26 4.81 -17.29
CA HIS A 579 -12.13 4.39 -18.38
C HIS A 579 -12.97 5.53 -18.97
N TYR A 580 -13.08 6.66 -18.26
CA TYR A 580 -13.88 7.83 -18.65
C TYR A 580 -13.00 9.09 -18.70
N GLU A 581 -11.93 9.02 -19.53
CA GLU A 581 -10.87 10.04 -19.62
C GLU A 581 -11.34 11.43 -20.07
N TYR A 582 -12.50 11.53 -20.72
CA TYR A 582 -13.08 12.79 -21.20
C TYR A 582 -14.10 13.39 -20.21
N ASP A 583 -14.32 12.73 -19.10
CA ASP A 583 -15.21 13.18 -18.06
C ASP A 583 -14.40 13.92 -16.97
N GLU A 584 -14.48 15.25 -17.00
CA GLU A 584 -13.72 16.09 -16.06
C GLU A 584 -14.04 15.81 -14.59
N LYS A 585 -15.31 15.49 -14.28
CA LYS A 585 -15.74 15.20 -12.92
C LYS A 585 -15.15 13.89 -12.39
N ALA A 586 -14.92 12.91 -13.25
CA ALA A 586 -14.31 11.62 -12.89
C ALA A 586 -12.92 11.77 -12.24
N TYR A 587 -12.22 12.88 -12.50
CA TYR A 587 -10.90 13.16 -11.93
C TYR A 587 -10.94 13.70 -10.51
N ASP A 588 -12.11 14.11 -10.01
CA ASP A 588 -12.30 14.63 -8.65
C ASP A 588 -12.94 13.62 -7.71
N ILE A 589 -13.39 12.48 -8.23
CA ILE A 589 -14.02 11.42 -7.45
C ILE A 589 -12.94 10.60 -6.73
N GLN A 590 -12.99 10.59 -5.39
CA GLN A 590 -12.00 9.94 -4.52
C GLN A 590 -12.55 8.72 -3.78
N TYR A 591 -13.86 8.62 -3.57
CA TYR A 591 -14.48 7.59 -2.72
C TYR A 591 -15.46 6.68 -3.45
N GLU A 592 -15.48 6.75 -4.77
CA GLU A 592 -16.11 5.79 -5.67
C GLU A 592 -15.05 5.18 -6.57
N TYR A 593 -15.25 3.94 -6.96
CA TYR A 593 -14.30 3.28 -7.85
C TYR A 593 -14.98 2.34 -8.83
N LEU A 594 -14.33 2.12 -9.94
CA LEU A 594 -14.68 1.01 -10.82
C LEU A 594 -14.02 -0.27 -10.29
N PHE A 595 -14.81 -1.30 -10.06
CA PHE A 595 -14.34 -2.66 -9.82
C PHE A 595 -14.17 -3.33 -11.19
N GLY A 596 -12.94 -3.33 -11.67
CA GLY A 596 -12.62 -3.59 -13.06
C GLY A 596 -13.16 -2.51 -14.00
N ARG A 597 -13.69 -2.94 -15.15
CA ARG A 597 -14.33 -2.05 -16.11
C ARG A 597 -15.84 -1.98 -15.93
N ASP A 598 -16.45 -3.08 -15.48
CA ASP A 598 -17.87 -3.33 -15.69
C ASP A 598 -18.74 -3.01 -14.47
N MET A 599 -18.17 -2.77 -13.30
CA MET A 599 -18.92 -2.35 -12.11
C MET A 599 -18.43 -1.01 -11.58
N LEU A 600 -19.32 -0.23 -10.99
CA LEU A 600 -19.02 0.97 -10.20
C LEU A 600 -19.56 0.74 -8.79
N ILE A 601 -18.71 1.00 -7.81
CA ILE A 601 -18.98 0.83 -6.39
C ILE A 601 -18.86 2.19 -5.70
N ALA A 602 -19.89 2.56 -4.93
CA ALA A 602 -19.89 3.78 -4.11
C ALA A 602 -20.07 3.39 -2.63
N PRO A 603 -19.00 3.02 -1.92
CA PRO A 603 -19.08 2.62 -0.52
C PRO A 603 -19.66 3.72 0.35
N VAL A 604 -20.51 3.33 1.30
CA VAL A 604 -21.04 4.24 2.32
C VAL A 604 -20.03 4.36 3.44
N TYR A 605 -19.36 5.49 3.50
CA TYR A 605 -18.27 5.76 4.45
C TYR A 605 -18.65 6.77 5.55
N GLU A 606 -19.94 7.00 5.76
CA GLU A 606 -20.50 7.81 6.83
C GLU A 606 -21.51 7.00 7.66
N GLN A 607 -21.59 7.33 8.94
CA GLN A 607 -22.50 6.67 9.87
C GLN A 607 -23.96 7.10 9.68
N ASP A 608 -24.89 6.21 10.01
CA ASP A 608 -26.35 6.47 10.04
C ASP A 608 -26.93 6.92 8.68
N LYS A 609 -26.37 6.44 7.56
CA LYS A 609 -26.86 6.75 6.21
C LYS A 609 -27.78 5.66 5.66
N HIS A 610 -28.92 6.09 5.13
CA HIS A 610 -29.94 5.27 4.45
C HIS A 610 -30.08 5.61 2.97
N GLU A 611 -29.55 6.73 2.54
CA GLU A 611 -29.45 7.20 1.16
C GLU A 611 -28.01 7.66 0.88
N TRP A 612 -27.57 7.52 -0.36
CA TRP A 612 -26.20 7.86 -0.74
C TRP A 612 -26.16 8.52 -2.12
N ASP A 613 -25.40 9.59 -2.24
CA ASP A 613 -25.16 10.29 -3.49
C ASP A 613 -24.06 9.57 -4.26
N VAL A 614 -24.29 9.32 -5.55
CA VAL A 614 -23.38 8.60 -6.45
C VAL A 614 -23.20 9.38 -7.73
N TYR A 615 -21.96 9.45 -8.21
CA TYR A 615 -21.67 9.95 -9.53
C TYR A 615 -21.46 8.81 -10.52
N LEU A 616 -22.31 8.71 -11.52
CA LEU A 616 -22.19 7.74 -12.62
C LEU A 616 -21.62 8.47 -13.86
N PRO A 617 -20.43 8.07 -14.38
CA PRO A 617 -20.00 8.53 -15.70
C PRO A 617 -21.03 8.17 -16.79
N GLN A 618 -21.01 8.91 -17.90
CA GLN A 618 -21.95 8.70 -18.99
C GLN A 618 -21.80 7.30 -19.61
N ASP A 619 -22.70 6.39 -19.27
CA ASP A 619 -22.81 5.02 -19.79
C ASP A 619 -24.21 4.45 -19.47
N GLU A 620 -24.49 3.21 -19.84
CA GLU A 620 -25.72 2.49 -19.44
C GLU A 620 -25.44 1.64 -18.20
N TRP A 621 -25.96 2.10 -17.06
CA TRP A 621 -25.77 1.46 -15.76
C TRP A 621 -27.04 0.79 -15.28
N VAL A 622 -26.91 -0.33 -14.56
CA VAL A 622 -27.99 -1.04 -13.88
C VAL A 622 -27.62 -1.15 -12.40
N HIS A 623 -28.49 -0.65 -11.53
CA HIS A 623 -28.30 -0.79 -10.09
C HIS A 623 -28.38 -2.27 -9.67
N LEU A 624 -27.36 -2.76 -9.00
CA LEU A 624 -27.18 -4.19 -8.71
C LEU A 624 -28.36 -4.77 -7.93
N TRP A 625 -28.91 -4.01 -6.99
CA TRP A 625 -29.92 -4.53 -6.06
C TRP A 625 -31.36 -4.34 -6.53
N THR A 626 -31.68 -3.25 -7.24
CA THR A 626 -33.06 -2.96 -7.69
C THR A 626 -33.31 -3.30 -9.16
N GLY A 627 -32.24 -3.30 -9.97
CA GLY A 627 -32.37 -3.45 -11.42
C GLY A 627 -32.78 -2.16 -12.15
N GLU A 628 -32.86 -1.03 -11.44
CA GLU A 628 -33.12 0.27 -12.07
C GLU A 628 -31.98 0.67 -13.01
N GLU A 629 -32.36 1.29 -14.14
CA GLU A 629 -31.43 1.69 -15.18
C GLU A 629 -31.13 3.19 -15.08
N TYR A 630 -29.86 3.55 -15.28
CA TYR A 630 -29.35 4.92 -15.25
C TYR A 630 -28.44 5.17 -16.45
N HIS A 631 -28.40 6.44 -16.91
CA HIS A 631 -27.59 6.85 -18.08
C HIS A 631 -26.43 7.77 -17.72
N GLY A 632 -26.05 7.82 -16.46
CA GLY A 632 -25.00 8.72 -15.94
C GLY A 632 -25.58 9.93 -15.21
N GLY A 633 -24.68 10.72 -14.62
CA GLY A 633 -25.01 11.90 -13.81
C GLY A 633 -24.94 11.67 -12.31
N GLU A 634 -25.34 12.69 -11.55
CA GLU A 634 -25.48 12.61 -10.09
C GLU A 634 -26.86 12.04 -9.74
N ILE A 635 -26.85 11.04 -8.88
CA ILE A 635 -28.07 10.37 -8.43
C ILE A 635 -27.99 10.14 -6.93
N THR A 636 -29.16 10.05 -6.29
CA THR A 636 -29.28 9.60 -4.89
C THR A 636 -30.01 8.26 -4.90
N VAL A 637 -29.46 7.27 -4.22
CA VAL A 637 -30.04 5.91 -4.15
C VAL A 637 -30.16 5.45 -2.71
N SER A 638 -31.02 4.47 -2.46
CA SER A 638 -31.11 3.80 -1.16
C SER A 638 -29.79 3.11 -0.81
N ALA A 639 -29.37 3.23 0.43
CA ALA A 639 -28.12 2.67 0.97
C ALA A 639 -28.36 1.99 2.32
N GLU A 640 -29.40 1.16 2.41
CA GLU A 640 -29.69 0.38 3.60
C GLU A 640 -28.55 -0.54 3.97
N LEU A 641 -28.32 -0.75 5.26
CA LEU A 641 -27.21 -1.54 5.78
C LEU A 641 -27.22 -2.96 5.23
N GLY A 642 -26.14 -3.33 4.53
CA GLY A 642 -25.96 -4.57 3.78
C GLY A 642 -26.18 -4.43 2.27
N TYR A 643 -26.48 -3.22 1.76
CA TYR A 643 -26.77 -2.94 0.36
C TYR A 643 -26.03 -1.68 -0.11
N THR A 644 -24.70 -1.71 -0.06
CA THR A 644 -23.91 -0.58 -0.58
C THR A 644 -24.25 -0.31 -2.05
N PRO A 645 -24.38 0.96 -2.48
CA PRO A 645 -24.62 1.29 -3.88
C PRO A 645 -23.57 0.67 -4.79
N ALA A 646 -24.05 -0.17 -5.70
CA ALA A 646 -23.23 -0.86 -6.69
C ALA A 646 -24.00 -0.91 -8.02
N PHE A 647 -23.31 -0.64 -9.11
CA PHE A 647 -23.88 -0.59 -10.45
C PHE A 647 -23.04 -1.43 -11.39
N TYR A 648 -23.67 -2.03 -12.40
CA TYR A 648 -22.95 -2.70 -13.46
C TYR A 648 -23.35 -2.15 -14.83
N ARG A 649 -22.41 -2.22 -15.78
CA ARG A 649 -22.70 -1.81 -17.16
C ARG A 649 -23.66 -2.79 -17.79
N LYS A 650 -24.76 -2.28 -18.35
CA LYS A 650 -25.85 -3.08 -18.95
C LYS A 650 -25.32 -4.07 -20.00
N ASN A 651 -24.33 -3.63 -20.78
CA ASN A 651 -23.74 -4.42 -21.87
C ASN A 651 -22.47 -5.18 -21.44
N SER A 652 -22.28 -5.46 -20.14
CA SER A 652 -21.17 -6.27 -19.65
C SER A 652 -21.26 -7.71 -20.14
N GLY A 653 -20.09 -8.29 -20.47
CA GLY A 653 -20.00 -9.74 -20.73
C GLY A 653 -20.29 -10.61 -19.50
N PHE A 654 -20.34 -10.01 -18.30
CA PHE A 654 -20.63 -10.65 -17.01
C PHE A 654 -22.03 -10.32 -16.47
N ALA A 655 -22.91 -9.67 -17.26
CA ALA A 655 -24.23 -9.23 -16.82
C ALA A 655 -25.06 -10.37 -16.20
N ASN A 656 -24.94 -11.58 -16.74
CA ASN A 656 -25.62 -12.76 -16.20
C ASN A 656 -25.26 -13.04 -14.72
N ILE A 657 -24.00 -12.86 -14.31
CA ILE A 657 -23.57 -13.04 -12.91
C ILE A 657 -24.21 -11.97 -12.02
N PHE A 658 -24.21 -10.73 -12.48
CA PHE A 658 -24.81 -9.61 -11.74
C PHE A 658 -26.34 -9.77 -11.62
N GLU A 659 -26.99 -10.26 -12.64
CA GLU A 659 -28.43 -10.61 -12.64
C GLU A 659 -28.74 -11.76 -11.68
N GLU A 660 -27.93 -12.82 -11.65
CA GLU A 660 -28.08 -13.91 -10.67
C GLU A 660 -27.95 -13.41 -9.22
N ILE A 661 -27.04 -12.47 -8.95
CA ILE A 661 -26.91 -11.83 -7.64
C ILE A 661 -28.19 -11.06 -7.30
N ARG A 662 -28.72 -10.27 -8.26
CA ARG A 662 -29.96 -9.52 -8.08
C ARG A 662 -31.17 -10.45 -7.88
N GLU A 663 -31.27 -11.50 -8.66
CA GLU A 663 -32.38 -12.49 -8.49
C GLU A 663 -32.40 -13.12 -7.10
N LYS A 664 -31.20 -13.36 -6.53
CA LYS A 664 -31.06 -13.99 -5.22
C LYS A 664 -31.20 -13.01 -4.05
N TYR A 665 -30.67 -11.79 -4.18
CA TYR A 665 -30.49 -10.84 -3.09
C TYR A 665 -31.05 -9.44 -3.35
N GLY A 666 -31.63 -9.20 -4.51
CA GLY A 666 -32.23 -7.90 -4.84
C GLY A 666 -33.37 -7.50 -3.90
N VAL A 667 -33.55 -6.21 -3.78
CA VAL A 667 -34.67 -5.60 -3.03
C VAL A 667 -35.73 -5.15 -4.02
N LYS A 668 -37.01 -5.31 -3.60
CA LYS A 668 -38.16 -4.92 -4.43
C LYS A 668 -38.54 -3.47 -4.19
#